data_92136c12bd53be74b062fc817d899f6f
#
_entry.id   92136c12bd53be74b062fc817d899f6f
#
_cell.length_a   1.000
_cell.length_b   1.000
_cell.length_c   1.000
_cell.angle_alpha   90.00
_cell.angle_beta   90.00
_cell.angle_gamma   90.00
#
_symmetry.space_group_name_H-M   'P 1'
#
loop_
_entity.id
_entity.type
_entity.pdbx_description
1 polymer ?
#
loop_
_entity_poly.entity_id
_entity_poly.type
_entity_poly.pdbx_seq_one_letter_code
_entity_poly.pdbx_strand_id
1 'polypeptide(L)'
;MASETWTRWRYRLVPDHVVGEILAKTWIDTLIPVVFLAAVLTFFSIELPGWLAGSNLSDIAQIYGEYLIIIIGITFVMMAGGIDLSVGSTFALCNLAALMLINSMELNLALGIPMIMLLGGLIGLVNGLLIGYLGMRAFLTTLVTLIIVRAVVEQGLLDYGQIISSGFNASASWEFMAIGSVFGIPSSLFVAAFIAIAGHIVLTRMKFGWHVMAVGGSRRSAYNAGIKVKRTVCITYVLSGVLTGLSSTFYAARLSSAGTDVGKGLEVTMLTAVVLGGISLGGGRGSVVKAMLGAVIILLVQNSLIRMGLTSGTSSLILGGILLLAVAIDVRWVKNRHKLLARAYVSPTYFKLPPLPATAEGSGSDYALNDRLHGVQAIGLGVLDGPEDMTFDRDDNMYCGSRHGDIMRLFAPDYTRSEVFAHIGGHPLGLAFDKQGNLHTCVGGMGLFRISPAGEVTKLSDETNRTFLSVIDDSRLRLADDLDIAPDGRVFFSEATIRYEMYDWVIDGLEARGNGRIICYDPKDDSSRTVLPSLQLPNGICVEKNGQSLLYAETWGCRITRWYFDGPKKGQREVIIENLPGYPDNINRASDGNYWCALCGMRSPVFDLALRMPDFRRRMVQKVGRDDWLYPNMNTGCVIKFDAQGNILDVLWDRAGDNHPMITSIREHKGYLYLGGIYNNRVGRIALSGADPNWTSFREYWGTPA
;
A
#
# COMPACT_ATOMS: atom_id res chain seq x y z
N MET A 1 27.06 -14.87 21.92
CA MET A 1 26.08 -15.22 22.99
C MET A 1 25.40 -13.99 23.61
N ALA A 2 26.11 -13.05 24.25
CA ALA A 2 25.44 -11.87 24.85
C ALA A 2 24.68 -10.99 23.84
N SER A 3 25.20 -10.77 22.66
CA SER A 3 24.54 -10.00 21.58
C SER A 3 23.29 -10.69 21.01
N GLU A 4 23.30 -12.01 20.93
CA GLU A 4 22.14 -12.79 20.43
C GLU A 4 21.01 -12.83 21.45
N THR A 5 21.33 -12.98 22.75
CA THR A 5 20.34 -12.93 23.82
C THR A 5 19.68 -11.55 23.87
N TRP A 6 20.44 -10.47 23.74
CA TRP A 6 19.93 -9.10 23.66
C TRP A 6 19.05 -8.90 22.44
N THR A 7 19.45 -9.38 21.26
CA THR A 7 18.67 -9.27 20.03
C THR A 7 17.34 -9.98 20.14
N ARG A 8 17.31 -11.20 20.71
CA ARG A 8 16.08 -11.95 20.94
C ARG A 8 15.17 -11.30 21.97
N TRP A 9 15.74 -10.75 23.07
CA TRP A 9 14.97 -10.04 24.09
C TRP A 9 14.34 -8.76 23.53
N ARG A 10 15.13 -7.93 22.82
CA ARG A 10 14.64 -6.75 22.12
C ARG A 10 13.53 -7.07 21.14
N TYR A 11 13.68 -8.13 20.35
CA TYR A 11 12.65 -8.57 19.39
C TYR A 11 11.33 -8.97 20.05
N ARG A 12 11.38 -9.55 21.25
CA ARG A 12 10.16 -9.88 22.01
C ARG A 12 9.44 -8.65 22.54
N LEU A 13 10.18 -7.62 22.99
CA LEU A 13 9.60 -6.40 23.53
C LEU A 13 9.18 -5.41 22.44
N VAL A 14 10.02 -5.23 21.44
CA VAL A 14 9.82 -4.29 20.33
C VAL A 14 10.16 -4.99 19.01
N PRO A 15 9.25 -5.78 18.48
CA PRO A 15 9.47 -6.50 17.23
C PRO A 15 9.71 -5.53 16.07
N ASP A 16 10.81 -5.72 15.32
CA ASP A 16 11.19 -4.85 14.20
C ASP A 16 10.08 -4.69 13.16
N HIS A 17 9.27 -5.73 12.96
CA HIS A 17 8.14 -5.67 12.02
C HIS A 17 7.00 -4.77 12.51
N VAL A 18 6.68 -4.78 13.81
CA VAL A 18 5.66 -3.90 14.39
C VAL A 18 6.10 -2.45 14.28
N VAL A 19 7.37 -2.17 14.58
CA VAL A 19 7.95 -0.83 14.38
C VAL A 19 7.88 -0.44 12.90
N GLY A 20 8.26 -1.33 11.99
CA GLY A 20 8.17 -1.10 10.56
C GLY A 20 6.75 -0.80 10.09
N GLU A 21 5.76 -1.55 10.58
CA GLU A 21 4.34 -1.30 10.28
C GLU A 21 3.86 0.06 10.83
N ILE A 22 4.23 0.41 12.06
CA ILE A 22 3.91 1.73 12.62
C ILE A 22 4.50 2.84 11.74
N LEU A 23 5.79 2.73 11.42
CA LEU A 23 6.49 3.72 10.60
C LEU A 23 5.96 3.77 9.15
N ALA A 24 5.32 2.70 8.68
CA ALA A 24 4.68 2.63 7.38
C ALA A 24 3.32 3.34 7.31
N LYS A 25 2.66 3.56 8.45
CA LYS A 25 1.33 4.20 8.49
C LYS A 25 1.39 5.64 7.98
N THR A 26 0.40 6.02 7.20
CA THR A 26 0.30 7.36 6.60
C THR A 26 0.15 8.49 7.62
N TRP A 27 -0.43 8.20 8.79
CA TRP A 27 -0.61 9.18 9.86
C TRP A 27 0.72 9.59 10.54
N ILE A 28 1.76 8.75 10.49
CA ILE A 28 3.10 9.08 11.02
C ILE A 28 3.67 10.32 10.32
N ASP A 29 3.45 10.45 9.01
CA ASP A 29 3.91 11.64 8.28
C ASP A 29 3.24 12.93 8.77
N THR A 30 2.08 12.84 9.41
CA THR A 30 1.37 13.98 10.01
C THR A 30 1.77 14.15 11.49
N LEU A 31 2.07 13.05 12.19
CA LEU A 31 2.47 13.08 13.59
C LEU A 31 3.77 13.88 13.80
N ILE A 32 4.73 13.75 12.89
CA ILE A 32 6.03 14.47 13.02
C ILE A 32 5.82 15.99 13.09
N PRO A 33 5.12 16.64 12.14
CA PRO A 33 4.81 18.06 12.24
C PRO A 33 3.97 18.43 13.48
N VAL A 34 3.02 17.57 13.90
CA VAL A 34 2.20 17.81 15.09
C VAL A 34 3.04 17.80 16.37
N VAL A 35 3.94 16.83 16.51
CA VAL A 35 4.87 16.77 17.66
C VAL A 35 5.80 17.98 17.66
N PHE A 36 6.29 18.39 16.47
CA PHE A 36 7.13 19.57 16.35
C PHE A 36 6.35 20.85 16.72
N LEU A 37 5.09 20.98 16.29
CA LEU A 37 4.21 22.09 16.70
C LEU A 37 4.04 22.11 18.21
N ALA A 38 3.74 20.97 18.83
CA ALA A 38 3.59 20.88 20.29
C ALA A 38 4.88 21.31 21.03
N ALA A 39 6.04 20.88 20.52
CA ALA A 39 7.33 21.30 21.07
C ALA A 39 7.56 22.81 20.94
N VAL A 40 7.25 23.41 19.78
CA VAL A 40 7.34 24.85 19.54
C VAL A 40 6.41 25.63 20.47
N LEU A 41 5.15 25.19 20.58
CA LEU A 41 4.16 25.81 21.48
C LEU A 41 4.61 25.74 22.94
N THR A 42 5.10 24.59 23.38
CA THR A 42 5.59 24.41 24.76
C THR A 42 6.81 25.29 25.01
N PHE A 43 7.81 25.27 24.14
CA PHE A 43 9.04 26.04 24.30
C PHE A 43 8.76 27.57 24.43
N PHE A 44 8.02 28.13 23.45
CA PHE A 44 7.78 29.57 23.45
C PHE A 44 6.77 30.00 24.51
N SER A 45 5.86 29.14 24.97
CA SER A 45 4.99 29.49 26.13
C SER A 45 5.75 29.58 27.45
N ILE A 46 6.88 28.88 27.57
CA ILE A 46 7.76 28.96 28.77
C ILE A 46 8.69 30.18 28.66
N GLU A 47 9.29 30.40 27.49
CA GLU A 47 10.33 31.44 27.30
C GLU A 47 9.76 32.85 27.18
N LEU A 48 8.51 33.00 26.69
CA LEU A 48 7.92 34.31 26.39
C LEU A 48 6.66 34.55 27.23
N PRO A 49 6.75 35.35 28.30
CA PRO A 49 5.59 35.69 29.14
C PRO A 49 4.47 36.35 28.30
N GLY A 50 3.24 35.87 28.49
CA GLY A 50 2.08 36.40 27.78
C GLY A 50 1.99 35.98 26.28
N TRP A 51 2.82 35.06 25.83
CA TRP A 51 2.81 34.60 24.43
C TRP A 51 1.45 34.01 23.99
N LEU A 52 0.75 33.30 24.87
CA LEU A 52 -0.60 32.76 24.67
C LEU A 52 -1.72 33.76 24.97
N ALA A 53 -1.43 35.03 25.26
CA ALA A 53 -2.45 36.03 25.51
C ALA A 53 -3.33 36.23 24.27
N GLY A 54 -4.65 36.42 24.45
CA GLY A 54 -5.63 36.50 23.37
C GLY A 54 -5.33 37.63 22.38
N SER A 55 -4.82 38.80 22.86
CA SER A 55 -4.39 39.89 21.98
C SER A 55 -3.26 39.48 21.05
N ASN A 56 -2.24 38.81 21.59
CA ASN A 56 -1.11 38.32 20.79
C ASN A 56 -1.54 37.27 19.77
N LEU A 57 -2.42 36.35 20.16
CA LEU A 57 -2.93 35.34 19.23
C LEU A 57 -3.77 35.96 18.09
N SER A 58 -4.51 37.02 18.37
CA SER A 58 -5.25 37.77 17.36
C SER A 58 -4.33 38.45 16.34
N ASP A 59 -3.28 39.14 16.81
CA ASP A 59 -2.29 39.79 15.95
C ASP A 59 -1.56 38.77 15.05
N ILE A 60 -1.14 37.67 15.67
CA ILE A 60 -0.53 36.53 14.95
C ILE A 60 -1.48 35.97 13.91
N ALA A 61 -2.74 35.76 14.25
CA ALA A 61 -3.75 35.20 13.35
C ALA A 61 -4.00 36.11 12.13
N GLN A 62 -3.96 37.43 12.31
CA GLN A 62 -4.11 38.42 11.24
C GLN A 62 -2.97 38.33 10.24
N ILE A 63 -1.73 38.32 10.71
CA ILE A 63 -0.52 38.19 9.87
C ILE A 63 -0.49 36.81 9.17
N TYR A 64 -0.89 35.75 9.88
CA TYR A 64 -0.85 34.41 9.31
C TYR A 64 -1.88 34.20 8.22
N GLY A 65 -3.05 34.82 8.33
CA GLY A 65 -4.08 34.73 7.31
C GLY A 65 -3.54 35.12 5.93
N GLU A 66 -2.78 36.19 5.85
CA GLU A 66 -2.16 36.65 4.59
C GLU A 66 -1.22 35.58 4.01
N TYR A 67 -0.29 35.07 4.79
CA TYR A 67 0.71 34.10 4.35
C TYR A 67 0.16 32.72 4.07
N LEU A 68 -0.88 32.29 4.81
CA LEU A 68 -1.52 31.00 4.58
C LEU A 68 -2.18 30.91 3.21
N ILE A 69 -2.64 32.03 2.63
CA ILE A 69 -3.17 32.09 1.26
C ILE A 69 -2.09 31.69 0.25
N ILE A 70 -0.87 32.24 0.40
CA ILE A 70 0.27 31.93 -0.49
C ILE A 70 0.65 30.45 -0.39
N ILE A 71 0.70 29.91 0.83
CA ILE A 71 1.07 28.51 1.10
C ILE A 71 0.20 27.55 0.30
N ILE A 72 -1.10 27.84 0.17
CA ILE A 72 -2.00 26.98 -0.60
C ILE A 72 -1.58 26.98 -2.08
N GLY A 73 -1.27 28.11 -2.65
CA GLY A 73 -0.78 28.23 -4.03
C GLY A 73 0.51 27.44 -4.27
N ILE A 74 1.51 27.65 -3.43
CA ILE A 74 2.80 26.94 -3.48
C ILE A 74 2.60 25.43 -3.30
N THR A 75 1.65 25.01 -2.47
CA THR A 75 1.30 23.59 -2.28
C THR A 75 0.96 22.92 -3.60
N PHE A 76 0.13 23.55 -4.43
CA PHE A 76 -0.22 23.01 -5.75
C PHE A 76 1.00 22.90 -6.67
N VAL A 77 1.86 23.91 -6.69
CA VAL A 77 3.10 23.90 -7.49
C VAL A 77 4.02 22.77 -7.05
N MET A 78 4.27 22.66 -5.75
CA MET A 78 5.15 21.61 -5.21
C MET A 78 4.57 20.21 -5.40
N MET A 79 3.28 20.03 -5.22
CA MET A 79 2.65 18.73 -5.47
C MET A 79 2.70 18.33 -6.95
N ALA A 80 2.76 19.28 -7.90
CA ALA A 80 3.02 19.02 -9.32
C ALA A 80 4.51 18.75 -9.63
N GLY A 81 5.40 18.76 -8.61
CA GLY A 81 6.84 18.60 -8.77
C GLY A 81 7.55 19.85 -9.31
N GLY A 82 7.01 21.03 -9.03
CA GLY A 82 7.59 22.34 -9.32
C GLY A 82 8.11 23.04 -8.07
N ILE A 83 8.86 24.12 -8.25
CA ILE A 83 9.29 25.05 -7.20
C ILE A 83 9.04 26.46 -7.74
N ASP A 84 8.49 27.35 -6.92
CA ASP A 84 8.22 28.74 -7.27
C ASP A 84 8.98 29.67 -6.32
N LEU A 85 10.14 30.13 -6.77
CA LEU A 85 10.94 31.13 -6.05
C LEU A 85 10.51 32.56 -6.34
N SER A 86 9.69 32.79 -7.38
CA SER A 86 9.26 34.14 -7.77
C SER A 86 8.18 34.72 -6.86
N VAL A 87 7.64 33.90 -5.95
CA VAL A 87 6.51 34.27 -5.11
C VAL A 87 6.76 35.51 -4.26
N GLY A 88 7.99 35.68 -3.71
CA GLY A 88 8.34 36.86 -2.91
C GLY A 88 8.36 38.16 -3.72
N SER A 89 8.91 38.12 -4.92
CA SER A 89 8.89 39.31 -5.83
C SER A 89 7.52 39.56 -6.43
N THR A 90 6.77 38.50 -6.78
CA THR A 90 5.37 38.59 -7.22
C THR A 90 4.49 39.24 -6.14
N PHE A 91 4.67 38.83 -4.88
CA PHE A 91 4.00 39.44 -3.74
C PHE A 91 4.32 40.93 -3.61
N ALA A 92 5.59 41.32 -3.74
CA ALA A 92 6.01 42.72 -3.67
C ALA A 92 5.45 43.57 -4.79
N LEU A 93 5.43 43.07 -6.04
CA LEU A 93 4.85 43.76 -7.18
C LEU A 93 3.33 43.92 -7.03
N CYS A 94 2.65 42.89 -6.61
CA CYS A 94 1.21 42.93 -6.35
C CYS A 94 0.88 43.86 -5.17
N ASN A 95 1.72 43.93 -4.12
CA ASN A 95 1.57 44.90 -3.04
C ASN A 95 1.72 46.35 -3.55
N LEU A 96 2.75 46.62 -4.34
CA LEU A 96 2.96 47.94 -4.98
C LEU A 96 1.75 48.35 -5.84
N ALA A 97 1.25 47.41 -6.66
CA ALA A 97 0.09 47.67 -7.51
C ALA A 97 -1.19 47.88 -6.70
N ALA A 98 -1.39 47.13 -5.60
CA ALA A 98 -2.53 47.29 -4.72
C ALA A 98 -2.55 48.67 -4.03
N LEU A 99 -1.39 49.11 -3.52
CA LEU A 99 -1.26 50.46 -2.92
C LEU A 99 -1.49 51.55 -3.96
N MET A 100 -0.96 51.37 -5.17
CA MET A 100 -1.17 52.37 -6.23
C MET A 100 -2.64 52.41 -6.66
N LEU A 101 -3.25 51.30 -7.01
CA LEU A 101 -4.59 51.26 -7.59
C LEU A 101 -5.69 51.47 -6.55
N ILE A 102 -5.60 50.83 -5.40
CA ILE A 102 -6.67 50.82 -4.39
C ILE A 102 -6.46 51.96 -3.38
N ASN A 103 -5.22 52.10 -2.85
CA ASN A 103 -4.95 53.06 -1.78
C ASN A 103 -4.79 54.50 -2.31
N SER A 104 -4.05 54.71 -3.43
CA SER A 104 -3.76 56.03 -3.95
C SER A 104 -4.75 56.52 -5.02
N MET A 105 -5.23 55.60 -5.89
CA MET A 105 -6.20 55.96 -6.95
C MET A 105 -7.66 55.65 -6.53
N GLU A 106 -7.88 55.16 -5.32
CA GLU A 106 -9.21 54.87 -4.74
C GLU A 106 -10.06 53.94 -5.62
N LEU A 107 -9.44 53.07 -6.39
CA LEU A 107 -10.15 52.10 -7.22
C LEU A 107 -11.03 51.19 -6.36
N ASN A 108 -12.26 51.00 -6.81
CA ASN A 108 -13.19 50.10 -6.09
C ASN A 108 -12.60 48.69 -5.91
N LEU A 109 -12.71 48.14 -4.68
CA LEU A 109 -12.18 46.82 -4.34
C LEU A 109 -12.68 45.73 -5.26
N ALA A 110 -13.95 45.83 -5.70
CA ALA A 110 -14.54 44.82 -6.59
C ALA A 110 -13.83 44.73 -7.96
N LEU A 111 -13.12 45.75 -8.37
CA LEU A 111 -12.28 45.78 -9.57
C LEU A 111 -10.80 45.64 -9.22
N GLY A 112 -10.36 46.31 -8.15
CA GLY A 112 -8.95 46.32 -7.74
C GLY A 112 -8.44 44.93 -7.37
N ILE A 113 -9.16 44.19 -6.54
CA ILE A 113 -8.74 42.84 -6.12
C ILE A 113 -8.58 41.88 -7.31
N PRO A 114 -9.57 41.72 -8.22
CA PRO A 114 -9.40 40.90 -9.41
C PRO A 114 -8.24 41.34 -10.32
N MET A 115 -7.98 42.64 -10.44
CA MET A 115 -6.84 43.15 -11.23
C MET A 115 -5.51 42.76 -10.63
N ILE A 116 -5.35 42.83 -9.31
CA ILE A 116 -4.15 42.38 -8.61
C ILE A 116 -3.98 40.85 -8.70
N MET A 117 -5.06 40.09 -8.54
CA MET A 117 -5.06 38.65 -8.74
C MET A 117 -4.68 38.28 -10.18
N LEU A 118 -5.16 39.01 -11.17
CA LEU A 118 -4.80 38.84 -12.57
C LEU A 118 -3.32 39.14 -12.81
N LEU A 119 -2.78 40.20 -12.22
CA LEU A 119 -1.36 40.56 -12.32
C LEU A 119 -0.48 39.44 -11.80
N GLY A 120 -0.76 38.94 -10.59
CA GLY A 120 -0.07 37.76 -10.03
C GLY A 120 -0.24 36.52 -10.89
N GLY A 121 -1.47 36.29 -11.40
CA GLY A 121 -1.79 35.19 -12.31
C GLY A 121 -1.04 35.26 -13.64
N LEU A 122 -0.80 36.44 -14.20
CA LEU A 122 -0.01 36.63 -15.42
C LEU A 122 1.46 36.28 -15.22
N ILE A 123 2.06 36.66 -14.09
CA ILE A 123 3.43 36.24 -13.74
C ILE A 123 3.46 34.69 -13.59
N GLY A 124 2.48 34.13 -12.91
CA GLY A 124 2.33 32.68 -12.80
C GLY A 124 2.13 32.02 -14.16
N LEU A 125 1.39 32.63 -15.08
CA LEU A 125 1.21 32.13 -16.45
C LEU A 125 2.53 32.12 -17.23
N VAL A 126 3.34 33.16 -17.13
CA VAL A 126 4.67 33.22 -17.76
C VAL A 126 5.53 32.05 -17.24
N ASN A 127 5.63 31.88 -15.93
CA ASN A 127 6.35 30.73 -15.33
C ASN A 127 5.77 29.41 -15.80
N GLY A 128 4.44 29.28 -15.79
CA GLY A 128 3.74 28.08 -16.19
C GLY A 128 3.94 27.70 -17.66
N LEU A 129 4.02 28.67 -18.56
CA LEU A 129 4.30 28.46 -19.98
C LEU A 129 5.77 28.03 -20.19
N LEU A 130 6.72 28.71 -19.56
CA LEU A 130 8.13 28.37 -19.67
C LEU A 130 8.43 26.96 -19.11
N ILE A 131 7.86 26.61 -17.97
CA ILE A 131 8.12 25.33 -17.30
C ILE A 131 7.26 24.21 -17.91
N GLY A 132 5.98 24.45 -18.12
CA GLY A 132 5.04 23.43 -18.58
C GLY A 132 5.14 23.13 -20.07
N TYR A 133 5.25 24.16 -20.92
CA TYR A 133 5.24 24.00 -22.38
C TYR A 133 6.62 23.99 -23.00
N LEU A 134 7.53 24.88 -22.57
CA LEU A 134 8.91 24.91 -23.06
C LEU A 134 9.83 23.93 -22.32
N GLY A 135 9.38 23.34 -21.19
CA GLY A 135 10.14 22.31 -20.46
C GLY A 135 11.35 22.84 -19.69
N MET A 136 11.39 24.13 -19.41
CA MET A 136 12.47 24.74 -18.64
C MET A 136 12.49 24.22 -17.19
N ARG A 137 13.66 24.25 -16.56
CA ARG A 137 13.79 23.82 -15.14
C ARG A 137 13.11 24.82 -14.21
N ALA A 138 12.16 24.37 -13.41
CA ALA A 138 11.34 25.21 -12.53
C ALA A 138 12.18 26.14 -11.64
N PHE A 139 13.20 25.60 -10.95
CA PHE A 139 14.07 26.36 -10.08
C PHE A 139 14.75 27.56 -10.80
N LEU A 140 15.37 27.30 -11.96
CA LEU A 140 16.07 28.35 -12.72
C LEU A 140 15.09 29.37 -13.28
N THR A 141 13.97 28.95 -13.83
CA THR A 141 12.96 29.84 -14.41
C THR A 141 12.40 30.79 -13.35
N THR A 142 11.96 30.27 -12.21
CA THR A 142 11.36 31.08 -11.15
C THR A 142 12.39 31.97 -10.45
N LEU A 143 13.66 31.57 -10.41
CA LEU A 143 14.77 32.42 -9.93
C LEU A 143 15.00 33.59 -10.85
N VAL A 144 15.00 33.39 -12.17
CA VAL A 144 15.11 34.50 -13.15
C VAL A 144 13.91 35.44 -13.05
N THR A 145 12.69 34.87 -12.94
CA THR A 145 11.48 35.67 -12.75
C THR A 145 11.53 36.48 -11.45
N LEU A 146 12.05 35.90 -10.36
CA LEU A 146 12.28 36.61 -9.10
C LEU A 146 13.13 37.87 -9.33
N ILE A 147 14.25 37.73 -10.03
CA ILE A 147 15.18 38.86 -10.28
C ILE A 147 14.52 39.92 -11.15
N ILE A 148 13.86 39.51 -12.25
CA ILE A 148 13.21 40.46 -13.17
C ILE A 148 12.09 41.21 -12.46
N VAL A 149 11.19 40.50 -11.78
CA VAL A 149 10.06 41.11 -11.07
C VAL A 149 10.54 42.00 -9.93
N ARG A 150 11.63 41.62 -9.24
CA ARG A 150 12.23 42.46 -8.19
C ARG A 150 12.76 43.78 -8.75
N ALA A 151 13.45 43.74 -9.87
CA ALA A 151 13.92 44.95 -10.55
C ALA A 151 12.75 45.87 -10.95
N VAL A 152 11.63 45.31 -11.42
CA VAL A 152 10.41 46.07 -11.73
C VAL A 152 9.84 46.74 -10.46
N VAL A 153 9.84 46.03 -9.32
CA VAL A 153 9.40 46.60 -8.02
C VAL A 153 10.30 47.77 -7.62
N GLU A 154 11.62 47.59 -7.68
CA GLU A 154 12.58 48.66 -7.33
C GLU A 154 12.43 49.90 -8.21
N GLN A 155 12.28 49.72 -9.52
CA GLN A 155 12.01 50.84 -10.44
C GLN A 155 10.65 51.49 -10.15
N GLY A 156 9.60 50.71 -9.92
CA GLY A 156 8.29 51.25 -9.58
C GLY A 156 8.26 52.03 -8.27
N LEU A 157 9.08 51.64 -7.28
CA LEU A 157 9.23 52.41 -6.04
C LEU A 157 9.94 53.75 -6.27
N LEU A 158 10.92 53.82 -7.17
CA LEU A 158 11.59 55.09 -7.54
C LEU A 158 10.62 56.01 -8.25
N ASP A 159 9.81 55.52 -9.18
CA ASP A 159 8.92 56.32 -10.01
C ASP A 159 7.62 56.73 -9.29
N TYR A 160 7.07 55.88 -8.45
CA TYR A 160 5.74 56.06 -7.84
C TYR A 160 5.74 56.07 -6.29
N GLY A 161 6.90 55.97 -5.63
CA GLY A 161 7.00 55.90 -4.17
C GLY A 161 6.37 57.06 -3.41
N GLN A 162 6.48 58.31 -3.96
CA GLN A 162 5.84 59.49 -3.36
C GLN A 162 4.31 59.42 -3.44
N ILE A 163 3.75 58.96 -4.56
CA ILE A 163 2.31 58.83 -4.77
C ILE A 163 1.75 57.75 -3.81
N ILE A 164 2.47 56.66 -3.65
CA ILE A 164 2.07 55.58 -2.76
C ILE A 164 2.12 55.99 -1.29
N SER A 165 3.16 56.73 -0.89
CA SER A 165 3.33 57.20 0.50
C SER A 165 2.32 58.25 0.92
N SER A 166 1.79 59.04 -0.03
CA SER A 166 0.74 60.04 0.21
C SER A 166 -0.68 59.50 0.05
N GLY A 167 -0.82 58.28 -0.50
CA GLY A 167 -2.14 57.69 -0.75
C GLY A 167 -2.79 57.19 0.55
N PHE A 168 -4.09 57.47 0.69
CA PHE A 168 -4.90 57.02 1.80
C PHE A 168 -6.30 56.66 1.32
N ASN A 169 -6.74 55.41 1.53
CA ASN A 169 -8.09 54.98 1.22
C ASN A 169 -8.88 54.79 2.52
N ALA A 170 -9.86 55.68 2.75
CA ALA A 170 -10.72 55.65 3.94
C ALA A 170 -11.95 54.78 3.76
N SER A 171 -12.04 53.94 2.72
CA SER A 171 -13.23 53.11 2.53
C SER A 171 -13.36 52.02 3.63
N ALA A 172 -14.56 51.88 4.17
CA ALA A 172 -14.85 50.88 5.21
C ALA A 172 -14.50 49.44 4.77
N SER A 173 -14.59 49.16 3.47
CA SER A 173 -14.22 47.82 2.93
C SER A 173 -12.71 47.57 2.95
N TRP A 174 -11.89 48.61 2.71
CA TRP A 174 -10.45 48.54 2.78
C TRP A 174 -9.97 48.38 4.21
N GLU A 175 -10.54 49.15 5.12
CA GLU A 175 -10.30 49.04 6.56
C GLU A 175 -10.71 47.68 7.12
N PHE A 176 -11.87 47.15 6.63
CA PHE A 176 -12.29 45.82 7.00
C PHE A 176 -11.30 44.71 6.55
N MET A 177 -10.68 44.85 5.38
CA MET A 177 -9.61 43.95 4.97
C MET A 177 -8.36 44.08 5.85
N ALA A 178 -8.05 45.28 6.30
CA ALA A 178 -6.90 45.61 7.12
C ALA A 178 -7.00 45.01 8.53
N ILE A 179 -8.08 45.30 9.25
CA ILE A 179 -8.27 44.99 10.69
C ILE A 179 -9.61 44.35 11.02
N GLY A 180 -10.47 44.15 10.04
CA GLY A 180 -11.81 43.61 10.26
C GLY A 180 -11.78 42.13 10.68
N SER A 181 -12.84 41.75 11.38
CA SER A 181 -13.03 40.36 11.81
C SER A 181 -14.45 39.87 11.52
N VAL A 182 -14.58 38.56 11.27
CA VAL A 182 -15.83 37.83 11.11
C VAL A 182 -15.93 36.83 12.26
N PHE A 183 -16.93 36.95 13.12
CA PHE A 183 -17.06 36.15 14.34
C PHE A 183 -15.81 36.17 15.25
N GLY A 184 -15.10 37.30 15.30
CA GLY A 184 -13.86 37.42 16.08
C GLY A 184 -12.62 36.81 15.41
N ILE A 185 -12.74 36.29 14.19
CA ILE A 185 -11.62 35.75 13.39
C ILE A 185 -11.20 36.84 12.38
N PRO A 186 -9.91 37.21 12.27
CA PRO A 186 -9.43 38.17 11.31
C PRO A 186 -9.86 37.83 9.88
N SER A 187 -10.22 38.85 9.10
CA SER A 187 -10.73 38.72 7.74
C SER A 187 -9.77 37.91 6.83
N SER A 188 -8.48 38.15 6.95
CA SER A 188 -7.43 37.42 6.20
C SER A 188 -7.42 35.93 6.52
N LEU A 189 -7.51 35.57 7.82
CA LEU A 189 -7.52 34.17 8.26
C LEU A 189 -8.84 33.47 7.85
N PHE A 190 -9.96 34.18 7.89
CA PHE A 190 -11.25 33.65 7.42
C PHE A 190 -11.21 33.29 5.93
N VAL A 191 -10.65 34.18 5.10
CA VAL A 191 -10.48 33.93 3.67
C VAL A 191 -9.46 32.81 3.44
N ALA A 192 -8.35 32.78 4.18
CA ALA A 192 -7.37 31.69 4.11
C ALA A 192 -8.00 30.33 4.43
N ALA A 193 -8.84 30.24 5.48
CA ALA A 193 -9.54 29.02 5.84
C ALA A 193 -10.50 28.56 4.72
N PHE A 194 -11.25 29.49 4.12
CA PHE A 194 -12.12 29.19 3.00
C PHE A 194 -11.34 28.63 1.79
N ILE A 195 -10.21 29.27 1.43
CA ILE A 195 -9.36 28.83 0.33
C ILE A 195 -8.68 27.49 0.65
N ALA A 196 -8.31 27.26 1.94
CA ALA A 196 -7.75 25.98 2.38
C ALA A 196 -8.75 24.82 2.24
N ILE A 197 -10.01 25.06 2.62
CA ILE A 197 -11.10 24.06 2.44
C ILE A 197 -11.32 23.80 0.95
N ALA A 198 -11.44 24.86 0.14
CA ALA A 198 -11.60 24.71 -1.31
C ALA A 198 -10.41 23.99 -1.95
N GLY A 199 -9.19 24.36 -1.59
CA GLY A 199 -7.96 23.70 -2.06
C GLY A 199 -7.88 22.24 -1.64
N HIS A 200 -8.30 21.92 -0.40
CA HIS A 200 -8.38 20.54 0.08
C HIS A 200 -9.39 19.71 -0.75
N ILE A 201 -10.57 20.25 -1.01
CA ILE A 201 -11.59 19.58 -1.85
C ILE A 201 -11.06 19.39 -3.26
N VAL A 202 -10.44 20.41 -3.86
CA VAL A 202 -9.84 20.32 -5.21
C VAL A 202 -8.80 19.22 -5.26
N LEU A 203 -7.88 19.13 -4.29
CA LEU A 203 -6.82 18.13 -4.27
C LEU A 203 -7.32 16.71 -4.02
N THR A 204 -8.36 16.54 -3.17
CA THR A 204 -8.80 15.20 -2.72
C THR A 204 -9.99 14.65 -3.47
N ARG A 205 -10.86 15.51 -4.03
CA ARG A 205 -12.15 15.11 -4.62
C ARG A 205 -12.29 15.43 -6.11
N MET A 206 -11.46 16.32 -6.68
CA MET A 206 -11.58 16.73 -8.07
C MET A 206 -10.51 16.08 -8.96
N LYS A 207 -10.86 15.81 -10.22
CA LYS A 207 -9.94 15.25 -11.25
C LYS A 207 -8.64 16.06 -11.38
N PHE A 208 -8.73 17.41 -11.28
CA PHE A 208 -7.56 18.28 -11.36
C PHE A 208 -6.54 17.97 -10.27
N GLY A 209 -6.98 17.79 -9.00
CA GLY A 209 -6.08 17.43 -7.89
C GLY A 209 -5.40 16.08 -8.09
N TRP A 210 -6.12 15.09 -8.59
CA TRP A 210 -5.53 13.78 -8.94
C TRP A 210 -4.51 13.89 -10.06
N HIS A 211 -4.77 14.74 -11.08
CA HIS A 211 -3.80 15.02 -12.13
C HIS A 211 -2.54 15.71 -11.57
N VAL A 212 -2.69 16.66 -10.65
CA VAL A 212 -1.55 17.33 -9.99
C VAL A 212 -0.68 16.31 -9.25
N MET A 213 -1.28 15.43 -8.45
CA MET A 213 -0.56 14.38 -7.74
C MET A 213 0.12 13.38 -8.68
N ALA A 214 -0.57 12.94 -9.73
CA ALA A 214 -0.04 12.01 -10.72
C ALA A 214 1.16 12.61 -11.48
N VAL A 215 1.06 13.87 -11.90
CA VAL A 215 2.13 14.63 -12.60
C VAL A 215 3.35 14.77 -11.70
N GLY A 216 3.15 15.08 -10.41
CA GLY A 216 4.23 15.19 -9.44
C GLY A 216 4.89 13.85 -9.12
N GLY A 217 4.13 12.75 -9.11
CA GLY A 217 4.67 11.40 -8.88
C GLY A 217 5.56 10.92 -10.03
N SER A 218 5.10 11.04 -11.27
CA SER A 218 5.86 10.70 -12.47
C SER A 218 5.25 11.36 -13.70
N ARG A 219 5.92 12.36 -14.25
CA ARG A 219 5.46 13.06 -15.48
C ARG A 219 5.30 12.10 -16.67
N ARG A 220 6.22 11.13 -16.80
CA ARG A 220 6.18 10.13 -17.90
C ARG A 220 4.98 9.20 -17.76
N SER A 221 4.74 8.67 -16.58
CA SER A 221 3.59 7.78 -16.32
C SER A 221 2.26 8.52 -16.47
N ALA A 222 2.18 9.77 -15.96
CA ALA A 222 1.00 10.61 -16.12
C ALA A 222 0.70 10.91 -17.60
N TYR A 223 1.73 11.19 -18.40
CA TYR A 223 1.58 11.40 -19.84
C TYR A 223 1.07 10.13 -20.55
N ASN A 224 1.65 8.97 -20.23
CA ASN A 224 1.23 7.68 -20.80
C ASN A 224 -0.23 7.33 -20.41
N ALA A 225 -0.69 7.79 -19.25
CA ALA A 225 -2.08 7.67 -18.79
C ALA A 225 -3.03 8.72 -19.40
N GLY A 226 -2.59 9.49 -20.41
CA GLY A 226 -3.40 10.50 -21.11
C GLY A 226 -3.59 11.83 -20.37
N ILE A 227 -2.89 12.06 -19.26
CA ILE A 227 -2.97 13.33 -18.52
C ILE A 227 -2.25 14.44 -19.29
N LYS A 228 -2.90 15.60 -19.43
CA LYS A 228 -2.32 16.79 -20.07
C LYS A 228 -1.29 17.46 -19.16
N VAL A 229 -0.10 16.86 -19.01
CA VAL A 229 0.97 17.27 -18.07
C VAL A 229 1.31 18.76 -18.22
N LYS A 230 1.53 19.25 -19.44
CA LYS A 230 1.89 20.65 -19.73
C LYS A 230 0.86 21.62 -19.15
N ARG A 231 -0.42 21.38 -19.44
CA ARG A 231 -1.53 22.19 -18.96
C ARG A 231 -1.67 22.14 -17.43
N THR A 232 -1.53 20.96 -16.84
CA THR A 232 -1.64 20.78 -15.39
C THR A 232 -0.57 21.59 -14.66
N VAL A 233 0.71 21.51 -15.09
CA VAL A 233 1.79 22.31 -14.53
C VAL A 233 1.54 23.80 -14.69
N CYS A 234 1.14 24.26 -15.87
CA CYS A 234 0.87 25.68 -16.12
C CYS A 234 -0.21 26.23 -15.17
N ILE A 235 -1.32 25.50 -15.00
CA ILE A 235 -2.43 25.93 -14.12
C ILE A 235 -1.96 26.06 -12.66
N THR A 236 -1.05 25.17 -12.17
CA THR A 236 -0.57 25.28 -10.78
C THR A 236 0.22 26.57 -10.54
N TYR A 237 1.03 27.02 -11.49
CA TYR A 237 1.74 28.31 -11.39
C TYR A 237 0.80 29.51 -11.49
N VAL A 238 -0.20 29.45 -12.38
CA VAL A 238 -1.24 30.50 -12.46
C VAL A 238 -1.97 30.61 -11.13
N LEU A 239 -2.38 29.49 -10.53
CA LEU A 239 -3.05 29.46 -9.24
C LEU A 239 -2.17 30.03 -8.13
N SER A 240 -0.87 29.69 -8.10
CA SER A 240 0.11 30.25 -7.16
C SER A 240 0.17 31.78 -7.29
N GLY A 241 0.29 32.28 -8.49
CA GLY A 241 0.34 33.73 -8.76
C GLY A 241 -0.95 34.47 -8.37
N VAL A 242 -2.12 33.90 -8.70
CA VAL A 242 -3.44 34.45 -8.33
C VAL A 242 -3.60 34.56 -6.82
N LEU A 243 -3.26 33.50 -6.08
CA LEU A 243 -3.34 33.50 -4.63
C LEU A 243 -2.29 34.40 -3.98
N THR A 244 -1.11 34.53 -4.56
CA THR A 244 -0.09 35.52 -4.14
C THR A 244 -0.61 36.96 -4.31
N GLY A 245 -1.29 37.26 -5.42
CA GLY A 245 -1.94 38.54 -5.63
C GLY A 245 -3.02 38.86 -4.59
N LEU A 246 -3.88 37.88 -4.28
CA LEU A 246 -4.90 38.03 -3.23
C LEU A 246 -4.27 38.27 -1.86
N SER A 247 -3.27 37.51 -1.50
CA SER A 247 -2.52 37.64 -0.24
C SER A 247 -1.90 39.03 -0.10
N SER A 248 -1.25 39.52 -1.15
CA SER A 248 -0.59 40.84 -1.14
C SER A 248 -1.58 41.99 -0.96
N THR A 249 -2.85 41.82 -1.37
CA THR A 249 -3.90 42.83 -1.17
C THR A 249 -4.24 42.98 0.33
N PHE A 250 -4.33 41.89 1.09
CA PHE A 250 -4.50 41.95 2.55
C PHE A 250 -3.32 42.62 3.24
N TYR A 251 -2.09 42.27 2.82
CA TYR A 251 -0.88 42.87 3.32
C TYR A 251 -0.82 44.38 3.05
N ALA A 252 -1.16 44.79 1.83
CA ALA A 252 -1.26 46.19 1.42
C ALA A 252 -2.26 46.98 2.28
N ALA A 253 -3.45 46.40 2.51
CA ALA A 253 -4.47 47.01 3.36
C ALA A 253 -3.98 47.24 4.78
N ARG A 254 -3.31 46.22 5.38
CA ARG A 254 -2.86 46.26 6.77
C ARG A 254 -1.69 47.16 7.03
N LEU A 255 -0.68 47.18 6.16
CA LEU A 255 0.56 47.96 6.38
C LEU A 255 0.59 49.31 5.65
N SER A 256 -0.21 49.46 4.61
CA SER A 256 -0.26 50.68 3.77
C SER A 256 1.14 51.19 3.40
N SER A 257 2.08 50.30 3.22
CA SER A 257 3.49 50.60 2.99
C SER A 257 4.09 49.71 1.91
N ALA A 258 4.91 50.30 1.07
CA ALA A 258 5.74 49.63 0.09
C ALA A 258 7.21 49.90 0.37
N GLY A 259 8.05 48.88 0.28
CA GLY A 259 9.49 48.98 0.49
C GLY A 259 10.25 47.97 -0.34
N THR A 260 11.55 48.19 -0.51
CA THR A 260 12.43 47.27 -1.23
C THR A 260 12.63 45.92 -0.48
N ASP A 261 12.28 45.85 0.78
CA ASP A 261 12.38 44.69 1.67
C ASP A 261 11.11 43.83 1.64
N VAL A 262 9.97 44.35 1.16
CA VAL A 262 8.70 43.61 1.06
C VAL A 262 8.91 42.34 0.25
N GLY A 263 8.52 41.20 0.81
CA GLY A 263 8.62 39.89 0.19
C GLY A 263 10.04 39.32 0.05
N LYS A 264 11.10 39.99 0.55
CA LYS A 264 12.46 39.40 0.57
C LYS A 264 12.53 38.22 1.56
N GLY A 265 13.01 37.05 1.08
CA GLY A 265 13.11 35.83 1.87
C GLY A 265 11.79 35.10 2.08
N LEU A 266 10.67 35.67 1.58
CA LEU A 266 9.36 35.03 1.67
C LEU A 266 9.34 33.71 0.93
N GLU A 267 10.01 33.59 -0.21
CA GLU A 267 10.15 32.36 -0.98
C GLU A 267 10.78 31.23 -0.17
N VAL A 268 11.82 31.53 0.60
CA VAL A 268 12.49 30.53 1.46
C VAL A 268 11.59 30.14 2.63
N THR A 269 10.95 31.12 3.28
CA THR A 269 10.02 30.90 4.38
C THR A 269 8.85 30.01 3.97
N MET A 270 8.22 30.30 2.82
CA MET A 270 7.10 29.55 2.32
C MET A 270 7.50 28.12 1.89
N LEU A 271 8.66 27.98 1.24
CA LEU A 271 9.20 26.67 0.88
C LEU A 271 9.47 25.83 2.13
N THR A 272 10.12 26.44 3.15
CA THR A 272 10.40 25.77 4.44
C THR A 272 9.11 25.30 5.11
N ALA A 273 8.08 26.15 5.13
CA ALA A 273 6.78 25.83 5.70
C ALA A 273 6.15 24.60 5.05
N VAL A 274 6.11 24.58 3.72
CA VAL A 274 5.48 23.51 2.95
C VAL A 274 6.25 22.19 3.10
N VAL A 275 7.59 22.24 3.08
CA VAL A 275 8.45 21.05 3.26
C VAL A 275 8.35 20.51 4.70
N LEU A 276 8.40 21.39 5.71
CA LEU A 276 8.25 20.99 7.11
C LEU A 276 6.88 20.37 7.39
N GLY A 277 5.83 20.84 6.69
CA GLY A 277 4.52 20.23 6.71
C GLY A 277 4.48 18.80 6.13
N GLY A 278 5.53 18.37 5.44
CA GLY A 278 5.64 17.02 4.87
C GLY A 278 5.16 16.92 3.42
N ILE A 279 5.23 18.02 2.66
CA ILE A 279 5.08 17.99 1.21
C ILE A 279 6.44 17.68 0.59
N SER A 280 6.48 16.65 -0.26
CA SER A 280 7.72 16.22 -0.89
C SER A 280 8.21 17.21 -1.95
N LEU A 281 9.51 17.55 -1.89
CA LEU A 281 10.18 18.33 -2.95
C LEU A 281 10.14 17.66 -4.32
N GLY A 282 10.01 16.32 -4.35
CA GLY A 282 9.89 15.56 -5.59
C GLY A 282 8.48 15.58 -6.19
N GLY A 283 7.48 16.13 -5.48
CA GLY A 283 6.08 16.16 -5.89
C GLY A 283 5.31 14.85 -5.62
N GLY A 284 4.04 14.85 -5.98
CA GLY A 284 3.15 13.69 -5.92
C GLY A 284 2.69 13.28 -4.51
N ARG A 285 3.15 13.95 -3.46
CA ARG A 285 2.82 13.64 -2.05
C ARG A 285 2.62 14.89 -1.23
N GLY A 286 1.59 14.90 -0.41
CA GLY A 286 1.28 16.01 0.48
C GLY A 286 -0.23 16.23 0.62
N SER A 287 -0.60 17.25 1.38
CA SER A 287 -1.99 17.74 1.46
C SER A 287 -2.00 19.20 1.92
N VAL A 288 -3.10 19.90 1.64
CA VAL A 288 -3.28 21.29 2.11
C VAL A 288 -3.17 21.35 3.64
N VAL A 289 -3.76 20.41 4.35
CA VAL A 289 -3.72 20.36 5.83
C VAL A 289 -2.27 20.28 6.34
N LYS A 290 -1.44 19.44 5.74
CA LYS A 290 -0.02 19.31 6.09
C LYS A 290 0.74 20.60 5.82
N ALA A 291 0.51 21.24 4.67
CA ALA A 291 1.13 22.53 4.33
C ALA A 291 0.74 23.63 5.33
N MET A 292 -0.54 23.70 5.69
CA MET A 292 -1.05 24.66 6.67
C MET A 292 -0.41 24.44 8.05
N LEU A 293 -0.26 23.19 8.47
CA LEU A 293 0.41 22.86 9.74
C LEU A 293 1.88 23.33 9.73
N GLY A 294 2.63 23.04 8.66
CA GLY A 294 4.01 23.50 8.52
C GLY A 294 4.11 25.02 8.47
N ALA A 295 3.15 25.68 7.82
CA ALA A 295 3.08 27.14 7.79
C ALA A 295 2.89 27.76 9.17
N VAL A 296 1.92 27.22 9.94
CA VAL A 296 1.68 27.69 11.31
C VAL A 296 2.96 27.54 12.14
N ILE A 297 3.66 26.41 12.05
CA ILE A 297 4.92 26.19 12.78
C ILE A 297 5.97 27.24 12.42
N ILE A 298 6.24 27.45 11.13
CA ILE A 298 7.30 28.36 10.69
C ILE A 298 6.98 29.82 11.03
N LEU A 299 5.73 30.23 10.86
CA LEU A 299 5.29 31.58 11.18
C LEU A 299 5.34 31.83 12.71
N LEU A 300 4.96 30.84 13.54
CA LEU A 300 5.11 30.91 14.99
C LEU A 300 6.58 31.04 15.39
N VAL A 301 7.46 30.23 14.82
CA VAL A 301 8.91 30.32 15.08
C VAL A 301 9.42 31.69 14.69
N GLN A 302 9.12 32.15 13.48
CA GLN A 302 9.61 33.47 13.00
C GLN A 302 9.14 34.63 13.88
N ASN A 303 7.85 34.67 14.23
CA ASN A 303 7.31 35.71 15.12
C ASN A 303 7.96 35.66 16.52
N SER A 304 8.11 34.46 17.07
CA SER A 304 8.69 34.28 18.39
C SER A 304 10.17 34.67 18.45
N LEU A 305 10.97 34.37 17.40
CA LEU A 305 12.37 34.80 17.31
C LEU A 305 12.51 36.32 17.29
N ILE A 306 11.61 37.01 16.57
CA ILE A 306 11.56 38.48 16.57
C ILE A 306 11.23 39.01 17.95
N ARG A 307 10.27 38.40 18.66
CA ARG A 307 9.91 38.82 20.05
C ARG A 307 11.01 38.53 21.07
N MET A 308 11.86 37.54 20.83
CA MET A 308 13.08 37.33 21.65
C MET A 308 14.17 38.35 21.39
N GLY A 309 13.94 39.33 20.49
CA GLY A 309 14.90 40.34 20.13
C GLY A 309 16.05 39.84 19.24
N LEU A 310 15.91 38.70 18.61
CA LEU A 310 16.95 38.16 17.73
C LEU A 310 17.00 38.98 16.40
N THR A 311 18.22 39.16 15.92
CA THR A 311 18.46 39.88 14.67
C THR A 311 17.89 39.12 13.50
N SER A 312 17.57 39.83 12.39
CA SER A 312 17.08 39.22 11.16
C SER A 312 18.04 38.16 10.62
N GLY A 313 19.36 38.37 10.74
CA GLY A 313 20.36 37.39 10.31
C GLY A 313 20.29 36.09 11.10
N THR A 314 20.16 36.19 12.45
CA THR A 314 20.03 35.02 13.33
C THR A 314 18.74 34.26 13.06
N SER A 315 17.63 34.98 12.85
CA SER A 315 16.35 34.37 12.49
C SER A 315 16.44 33.62 11.14
N SER A 316 17.09 34.22 10.14
CA SER A 316 17.32 33.58 8.84
C SER A 316 18.22 32.33 8.95
N LEU A 317 19.24 32.34 9.82
CA LEU A 317 20.10 31.18 10.07
C LEU A 317 19.31 30.03 10.69
N ILE A 318 18.45 30.31 11.67
CA ILE A 318 17.59 29.31 12.29
C ILE A 318 16.60 28.73 11.27
N LEU A 319 15.92 29.55 10.48
CA LEU A 319 15.00 29.10 9.44
C LEU A 319 15.70 28.28 8.37
N GLY A 320 16.90 28.68 7.93
CA GLY A 320 17.72 27.90 7.01
C GLY A 320 18.12 26.53 7.59
N GLY A 321 18.47 26.49 8.87
CA GLY A 321 18.76 25.25 9.59
C GLY A 321 17.55 24.31 9.66
N ILE A 322 16.37 24.86 9.95
CA ILE A 322 15.10 24.09 9.95
C ILE A 322 14.81 23.54 8.54
N LEU A 323 15.00 24.35 7.50
CA LEU A 323 14.83 23.90 6.10
C LEU A 323 15.78 22.75 5.77
N LEU A 324 17.07 22.91 6.13
CA LEU A 324 18.08 21.86 5.87
C LEU A 324 17.69 20.55 6.56
N LEU A 325 17.25 20.61 7.81
CA LEU A 325 16.79 19.45 8.57
C LEU A 325 15.54 18.82 7.94
N ALA A 326 14.55 19.64 7.56
CA ALA A 326 13.32 19.18 6.92
C ALA A 326 13.61 18.48 5.59
N VAL A 327 14.47 19.06 4.75
CA VAL A 327 14.91 18.48 3.47
C VAL A 327 15.68 17.17 3.71
N ALA A 328 16.55 17.11 4.70
CA ALA A 328 17.30 15.90 5.03
C ALA A 328 16.35 14.76 5.48
N ILE A 329 15.30 15.10 6.23
CA ILE A 329 14.26 14.15 6.64
C ILE A 329 13.46 13.69 5.41
N ASP A 330 13.01 14.60 4.54
CA ASP A 330 12.25 14.25 3.33
C ASP A 330 13.06 13.30 2.44
N VAL A 331 14.31 13.61 2.14
CA VAL A 331 15.17 12.78 1.29
C VAL A 331 15.45 11.42 1.91
N ARG A 332 15.78 11.35 3.21
CA ARG A 332 16.14 10.08 3.86
C ARG A 332 14.94 9.24 4.23
N TRP A 333 13.87 9.84 4.71
CA TRP A 333 12.72 9.13 5.24
C TRP A 333 11.67 8.87 4.16
N VAL A 334 11.15 9.94 3.54
CA VAL A 334 10.02 9.83 2.61
C VAL A 334 10.42 9.10 1.32
N LYS A 335 11.59 9.43 0.75
CA LYS A 335 12.10 8.80 -0.47
C LYS A 335 12.44 7.31 -0.28
N ASN A 336 12.88 6.91 0.91
CA ASN A 336 13.25 5.52 1.19
C ASN A 336 12.14 4.71 1.89
N ARG A 337 10.98 5.29 2.11
CA ARG A 337 9.86 4.62 2.79
C ARG A 337 9.42 3.35 2.08
N HIS A 338 9.40 3.33 0.74
CA HIS A 338 9.09 2.13 -0.03
C HIS A 338 10.04 0.96 0.26
N LYS A 339 11.32 1.25 0.57
CA LYS A 339 12.30 0.24 0.97
C LYS A 339 12.01 -0.33 2.36
N LEU A 340 11.38 0.48 3.23
CA LEU A 340 10.92 -0.01 4.54
C LEU A 340 9.68 -0.88 4.39
N LEU A 341 8.74 -0.50 3.53
CA LEU A 341 7.53 -1.27 3.24
C LEU A 341 7.83 -2.62 2.57
N ALA A 342 8.81 -2.64 1.65
CA ALA A 342 9.26 -3.85 0.96
C ALA A 342 10.30 -4.64 1.75
N ARG A 343 10.64 -4.24 2.97
CA ARG A 343 11.65 -4.92 3.79
C ARG A 343 11.09 -6.23 4.33
N ALA A 344 11.81 -7.31 4.05
CA ALA A 344 11.57 -8.58 4.73
C ALA A 344 12.10 -8.51 6.18
N TYR A 345 11.27 -8.88 7.12
CA TYR A 345 11.56 -8.85 8.56
C TYR A 345 11.94 -10.24 9.06
N VAL A 346 13.15 -10.67 8.74
CA VAL A 346 13.66 -11.99 9.12
C VAL A 346 13.65 -12.13 10.65
N SER A 347 12.94 -13.15 11.14
CA SER A 347 12.93 -13.49 12.56
C SER A 347 14.34 -13.82 13.07
N PRO A 348 14.75 -13.31 14.23
CA PRO A 348 16.00 -13.71 14.86
C PRO A 348 15.93 -15.11 15.49
N THR A 349 14.75 -15.75 15.48
CA THR A 349 14.58 -17.11 16.00
C THR A 349 14.99 -18.15 14.97
N TYR A 350 15.41 -19.31 15.47
CA TYR A 350 15.69 -20.47 14.60
C TYR A 350 14.37 -21.11 14.17
N PHE A 351 14.25 -21.38 12.89
CA PHE A 351 13.22 -22.26 12.37
C PHE A 351 13.86 -23.63 12.17
N LYS A 352 13.60 -24.55 13.07
CA LYS A 352 14.26 -25.86 13.10
C LYS A 352 13.25 -26.94 12.75
N LEU A 353 13.37 -27.49 11.55
CA LEU A 353 12.71 -28.73 11.18
C LEU A 353 13.48 -29.93 11.75
N PRO A 354 12.80 -31.07 12.05
CA PRO A 354 13.45 -32.32 12.33
C PRO A 354 14.38 -32.77 11.18
N PRO A 355 15.32 -33.66 11.39
CA PRO A 355 16.16 -34.18 10.32
C PRO A 355 15.33 -34.72 9.16
N LEU A 356 15.83 -34.49 7.92
CA LEU A 356 15.14 -34.94 6.72
C LEU A 356 14.92 -36.45 6.77
N PRO A 357 13.69 -36.96 6.54
CA PRO A 357 13.43 -38.38 6.50
C PRO A 357 14.18 -39.04 5.33
N ALA A 358 14.51 -40.34 5.49
CA ALA A 358 15.17 -41.08 4.44
C ALA A 358 14.23 -41.24 3.24
N THR A 359 14.71 -40.89 2.05
CA THR A 359 13.95 -41.05 0.80
C THR A 359 14.65 -41.97 -0.20
N ALA A 360 15.86 -42.45 0.11
CA ALA A 360 16.58 -43.33 -0.80
C ALA A 360 15.77 -44.59 -1.12
N GLU A 361 15.87 -45.03 -2.37
CA GLU A 361 15.27 -46.30 -2.82
C GLU A 361 15.81 -47.46 -1.96
N GLY A 362 14.93 -48.34 -1.47
CA GLY A 362 15.30 -49.44 -0.60
C GLY A 362 15.64 -49.05 0.85
N SER A 363 15.42 -47.80 1.25
CA SER A 363 15.69 -47.34 2.64
C SER A 363 14.75 -47.93 3.69
N GLY A 364 13.67 -48.59 3.27
CA GLY A 364 12.61 -49.08 4.19
C GLY A 364 11.78 -47.96 4.81
N SER A 365 11.93 -46.72 4.36
CA SER A 365 11.11 -45.61 4.77
C SER A 365 9.80 -45.58 3.99
N ASP A 366 8.72 -45.12 4.62
CA ASP A 366 7.43 -44.89 3.97
C ASP A 366 7.53 -43.87 2.81
N TYR A 367 8.58 -43.06 2.79
CA TYR A 367 8.84 -42.06 1.76
C TYR A 367 9.86 -42.49 0.71
N ALA A 368 10.15 -43.79 0.59
CA ALA A 368 11.15 -44.27 -0.35
C ALA A 368 10.81 -43.92 -1.80
N LEU A 369 11.82 -43.45 -2.54
CA LEU A 369 11.69 -43.04 -3.94
C LEU A 369 11.23 -44.24 -4.80
N ASN A 370 10.34 -43.95 -5.72
CA ASN A 370 9.88 -44.85 -6.80
C ASN A 370 9.66 -43.99 -8.08
N ASP A 371 9.12 -44.57 -9.10
CA ASP A 371 8.82 -43.88 -10.37
C ASP A 371 7.39 -44.17 -10.83
N ARG A 372 6.47 -44.30 -9.89
CA ARG A 372 5.08 -44.71 -10.15
C ARG A 372 4.27 -43.66 -10.89
N LEU A 373 4.70 -42.40 -10.95
CA LEU A 373 4.09 -41.33 -11.74
C LEU A 373 4.66 -41.26 -13.18
N HIS A 374 5.52 -42.21 -13.60
CA HIS A 374 6.07 -42.24 -14.96
C HIS A 374 4.98 -42.36 -16.03
N GLY A 375 3.88 -43.02 -15.75
CA GLY A 375 2.77 -43.24 -16.70
C GLY A 375 1.67 -42.20 -16.70
N VAL A 376 1.89 -41.01 -16.15
CA VAL A 376 0.91 -39.92 -16.08
C VAL A 376 0.54 -39.41 -17.48
N GLN A 377 -0.76 -39.48 -17.81
CA GLN A 377 -1.31 -38.94 -19.05
C GLN A 377 -1.56 -37.44 -18.92
N ALA A 378 -1.21 -36.68 -19.93
CA ALA A 378 -1.47 -35.23 -19.99
C ALA A 378 -2.91 -34.96 -20.50
N ILE A 379 -3.68 -34.17 -19.74
CA ILE A 379 -4.99 -33.64 -20.11
C ILE A 379 -4.87 -32.14 -20.32
N GLY A 380 -5.50 -31.62 -21.38
CA GLY A 380 -5.55 -30.18 -21.65
C GLY A 380 -4.22 -29.56 -22.07
N LEU A 381 -3.28 -30.39 -22.57
CA LEU A 381 -1.97 -29.91 -23.03
C LEU A 381 -2.18 -28.90 -24.19
N GLY A 382 -1.55 -27.73 -24.03
CA GLY A 382 -1.67 -26.61 -24.99
C GLY A 382 -2.93 -25.75 -24.83
N VAL A 383 -3.84 -26.12 -23.92
CA VAL A 383 -5.05 -25.37 -23.60
C VAL A 383 -4.98 -24.79 -22.18
N LEU A 384 -4.44 -25.55 -21.25
CA LEU A 384 -4.30 -25.16 -19.84
C LEU A 384 -2.96 -24.44 -19.61
N ASP A 385 -2.98 -23.46 -18.74
CA ASP A 385 -1.78 -22.77 -18.25
C ASP A 385 -1.86 -22.53 -16.75
N GLY A 386 -1.07 -23.28 -15.99
CA GLY A 386 -1.02 -23.22 -14.54
C GLY A 386 -2.27 -23.71 -13.83
N PRO A 387 -2.82 -24.90 -14.16
CA PRO A 387 -3.94 -25.48 -13.43
C PRO A 387 -3.48 -25.93 -12.04
N GLU A 388 -3.55 -25.01 -11.07
CA GLU A 388 -3.10 -25.24 -9.71
C GLU A 388 -3.95 -26.32 -9.04
N ASP A 389 -5.27 -26.15 -9.02
CA ASP A 389 -6.25 -27.12 -8.52
C ASP A 389 -7.26 -27.50 -9.61
N MET A 390 -7.93 -28.64 -9.44
CA MET A 390 -9.03 -29.09 -10.26
C MET A 390 -10.14 -29.68 -9.41
N THR A 391 -11.38 -29.55 -9.89
CA THR A 391 -12.57 -30.19 -9.27
C THR A 391 -13.54 -30.67 -10.31
N PHE A 392 -14.52 -31.51 -9.94
CA PHE A 392 -15.47 -32.11 -10.85
C PHE A 392 -16.90 -31.77 -10.46
N ASP A 393 -17.73 -31.45 -11.45
CA ASP A 393 -19.16 -31.24 -11.25
C ASP A 393 -19.95 -32.57 -11.18
N ARG A 394 -21.28 -32.47 -11.13
CA ARG A 394 -22.19 -33.62 -11.09
C ARG A 394 -22.20 -34.46 -12.38
N ASP A 395 -21.83 -33.82 -13.49
CA ASP A 395 -21.79 -34.44 -14.83
C ASP A 395 -20.36 -34.89 -15.17
N ASP A 396 -19.46 -34.93 -14.16
CA ASP A 396 -18.06 -35.36 -14.28
C ASP A 396 -17.19 -34.41 -15.15
N ASN A 397 -17.65 -33.20 -15.47
CA ASN A 397 -16.81 -32.21 -16.14
C ASN A 397 -15.76 -31.69 -15.15
N MET A 398 -14.54 -31.52 -15.65
CA MET A 398 -13.42 -31.01 -14.89
C MET A 398 -13.33 -29.50 -14.97
N TYR A 399 -13.15 -28.85 -13.83
CA TYR A 399 -12.91 -27.40 -13.75
C TYR A 399 -11.53 -27.16 -13.14
N CYS A 400 -10.77 -26.23 -13.70
CA CYS A 400 -9.48 -25.81 -13.19
C CYS A 400 -9.23 -24.33 -13.43
N GLY A 401 -8.42 -23.73 -12.56
CA GLY A 401 -7.95 -22.35 -12.70
C GLY A 401 -6.92 -22.21 -13.82
N SER A 402 -6.76 -20.98 -14.33
CA SER A 402 -5.73 -20.63 -15.28
C SER A 402 -4.97 -19.39 -14.80
N ARG A 403 -3.68 -19.30 -15.13
CA ARG A 403 -2.83 -18.14 -14.85
C ARG A 403 -3.33 -16.84 -15.51
N HIS A 404 -4.20 -16.95 -16.49
CA HIS A 404 -4.84 -15.83 -17.17
C HIS A 404 -6.11 -15.31 -16.46
N GLY A 405 -6.48 -15.92 -15.33
CA GLY A 405 -7.65 -15.52 -14.54
C GLY A 405 -8.95 -16.18 -14.98
N ASP A 406 -8.86 -17.20 -15.83
CA ASP A 406 -10.00 -17.96 -16.31
C ASP A 406 -10.23 -19.21 -15.43
N ILE A 407 -11.49 -19.60 -15.32
CA ILE A 407 -11.89 -20.96 -14.95
C ILE A 407 -12.19 -21.70 -16.23
N MET A 408 -11.39 -22.74 -16.49
CA MET A 408 -11.55 -23.62 -17.62
C MET A 408 -12.48 -24.78 -17.26
N ARG A 409 -13.41 -25.14 -18.16
CA ARG A 409 -14.22 -26.34 -18.07
C ARG A 409 -13.85 -27.31 -19.19
N LEU A 410 -13.50 -28.53 -18.84
CA LEU A 410 -13.21 -29.62 -19.77
C LEU A 410 -14.29 -30.67 -19.63
N PHE A 411 -14.85 -31.10 -20.75
CA PHE A 411 -16.03 -31.97 -20.80
C PHE A 411 -15.67 -33.44 -20.68
N ALA A 412 -16.38 -34.15 -19.82
CA ALA A 412 -16.31 -35.60 -19.73
C ALA A 412 -16.75 -36.29 -21.01
N PRO A 413 -16.33 -37.57 -21.25
CA PRO A 413 -15.45 -38.39 -20.43
C PRO A 413 -13.95 -38.27 -20.76
N ASP A 414 -13.61 -37.71 -21.92
CA ASP A 414 -12.24 -37.72 -22.46
C ASP A 414 -11.48 -36.39 -22.25
N TYR A 415 -12.17 -35.31 -21.83
CA TYR A 415 -11.62 -33.98 -21.55
C TYR A 415 -10.90 -33.35 -22.76
N THR A 416 -11.27 -33.75 -23.99
CA THR A 416 -10.71 -33.21 -25.22
C THR A 416 -11.34 -31.88 -25.62
N ARG A 417 -12.63 -31.68 -25.26
CA ARG A 417 -13.35 -30.43 -25.49
C ARG A 417 -13.26 -29.57 -24.24
N SER A 418 -12.96 -28.29 -24.41
CA SER A 418 -12.84 -27.31 -23.33
C SER A 418 -13.48 -25.99 -23.72
N GLU A 419 -13.79 -25.19 -22.70
CA GLU A 419 -14.25 -23.81 -22.85
C GLU A 419 -13.80 -22.97 -21.65
N VAL A 420 -13.80 -21.65 -21.80
CA VAL A 420 -13.71 -20.72 -20.69
C VAL A 420 -15.08 -20.64 -20.04
N PHE A 421 -15.22 -21.18 -18.85
CA PHE A 421 -16.48 -21.17 -18.09
C PHE A 421 -16.77 -19.81 -17.45
N ALA A 422 -15.74 -19.18 -16.88
CA ALA A 422 -15.84 -17.85 -16.28
C ALA A 422 -14.48 -17.15 -16.30
N HIS A 423 -14.49 -15.81 -16.29
CA HIS A 423 -13.30 -14.98 -16.16
C HIS A 423 -13.39 -14.17 -14.87
N ILE A 424 -12.37 -14.29 -13.98
CA ILE A 424 -12.31 -13.61 -12.69
C ILE A 424 -11.19 -12.55 -12.69
N GLY A 425 -10.10 -12.85 -13.39
CA GLY A 425 -8.82 -12.17 -13.28
C GLY A 425 -7.95 -12.79 -12.18
N GLY A 426 -6.71 -12.31 -12.05
CA GLY A 426 -5.73 -12.87 -11.10
C GLY A 426 -5.32 -14.30 -11.47
N HIS A 427 -5.11 -15.15 -10.46
CA HIS A 427 -4.84 -16.58 -10.63
C HIS A 427 -5.76 -17.35 -9.68
N PRO A 428 -6.85 -17.97 -10.19
CA PRO A 428 -7.67 -18.88 -9.40
C PRO A 428 -6.87 -20.09 -8.96
N LEU A 429 -6.89 -20.36 -7.66
CA LEU A 429 -6.15 -21.42 -6.99
C LEU A 429 -7.10 -22.52 -6.54
N GLY A 430 -7.27 -22.74 -5.23
CA GLY A 430 -8.16 -23.77 -4.72
C GLY A 430 -9.61 -23.67 -5.23
N LEU A 431 -10.24 -24.81 -5.49
CA LEU A 431 -11.55 -24.96 -6.09
C LEU A 431 -12.43 -25.95 -5.34
N ALA A 432 -13.65 -25.55 -4.98
CA ALA A 432 -14.64 -26.50 -4.41
C ALA A 432 -16.06 -26.16 -4.86
N PHE A 433 -16.87 -27.18 -5.14
CA PHE A 433 -18.30 -27.02 -5.38
C PHE A 433 -19.10 -27.03 -4.09
N ASP A 434 -20.09 -26.16 -3.97
CA ASP A 434 -21.08 -26.26 -2.91
C ASP A 434 -22.22 -27.21 -3.24
N LYS A 435 -23.10 -27.44 -2.27
CA LYS A 435 -24.26 -28.34 -2.45
C LYS A 435 -25.21 -27.91 -3.55
N GLN A 436 -25.25 -26.61 -3.87
CA GLN A 436 -26.09 -26.03 -4.92
C GLN A 436 -25.45 -26.12 -6.31
N GLY A 437 -24.17 -26.49 -6.38
CA GLY A 437 -23.40 -26.56 -7.62
C GLY A 437 -22.74 -25.24 -8.00
N ASN A 438 -22.65 -24.27 -7.09
CA ASN A 438 -21.79 -23.10 -7.31
C ASN A 438 -20.33 -23.48 -7.05
N LEU A 439 -19.46 -22.98 -7.90
CA LEU A 439 -18.02 -23.15 -7.74
C LEU A 439 -17.44 -22.01 -6.89
N HIS A 440 -16.77 -22.38 -5.81
CA HIS A 440 -16.01 -21.42 -4.99
C HIS A 440 -14.53 -21.51 -5.34
N THR A 441 -13.86 -20.37 -5.34
CA THR A 441 -12.42 -20.30 -5.63
C THR A 441 -11.73 -19.21 -4.84
N CYS A 442 -10.51 -19.48 -4.39
CA CYS A 442 -9.57 -18.51 -3.87
C CYS A 442 -8.76 -17.90 -5.02
N VAL A 443 -8.56 -16.59 -5.00
CA VAL A 443 -7.74 -15.87 -5.99
C VAL A 443 -6.71 -15.04 -5.25
N GLY A 444 -5.44 -15.34 -5.46
CA GLY A 444 -4.34 -14.63 -4.82
C GLY A 444 -4.40 -13.12 -5.08
N GLY A 445 -4.37 -12.30 -4.02
CA GLY A 445 -4.47 -10.85 -4.09
C GLY A 445 -5.88 -10.28 -4.31
N MET A 446 -6.87 -11.13 -4.58
CA MET A 446 -8.25 -10.72 -4.87
C MET A 446 -9.29 -11.26 -3.88
N GLY A 447 -9.02 -12.41 -3.23
CA GLY A 447 -9.86 -12.97 -2.19
C GLY A 447 -10.69 -14.20 -2.60
N LEU A 448 -11.87 -14.37 -1.98
CA LEU A 448 -12.78 -15.49 -2.18
C LEU A 448 -13.91 -15.11 -3.13
N PHE A 449 -14.15 -15.96 -4.12
CA PHE A 449 -15.19 -15.79 -5.15
C PHE A 449 -16.12 -17.00 -5.21
N ARG A 450 -17.34 -16.76 -5.69
CA ARG A 450 -18.34 -17.77 -6.02
C ARG A 450 -18.76 -17.58 -7.47
N ILE A 451 -18.87 -18.68 -8.21
CA ILE A 451 -19.32 -18.71 -9.60
C ILE A 451 -20.58 -19.56 -9.66
N SER A 452 -21.67 -19.00 -10.18
CA SER A 452 -22.92 -19.74 -10.34
C SER A 452 -22.80 -20.81 -11.44
N PRO A 453 -23.72 -21.81 -11.51
CA PRO A 453 -23.76 -22.76 -12.62
C PRO A 453 -23.93 -22.10 -14.01
N ALA A 454 -24.41 -20.86 -14.06
CA ALA A 454 -24.52 -20.05 -15.27
C ALA A 454 -23.25 -19.28 -15.64
N GLY A 455 -22.17 -19.39 -14.82
CA GLY A 455 -20.90 -18.67 -15.04
C GLY A 455 -20.87 -17.25 -14.46
N GLU A 456 -21.86 -16.83 -13.66
CA GLU A 456 -21.88 -15.51 -13.05
C GLU A 456 -20.93 -15.45 -11.85
N VAL A 457 -19.97 -14.52 -11.89
CA VAL A 457 -18.94 -14.34 -10.86
C VAL A 457 -19.41 -13.37 -9.80
N THR A 458 -19.36 -13.79 -8.54
CA THR A 458 -19.65 -12.96 -7.36
C THR A 458 -18.45 -12.97 -6.42
N LYS A 459 -17.93 -11.81 -6.05
CA LYS A 459 -16.92 -11.70 -4.99
C LYS A 459 -17.60 -11.83 -3.64
N LEU A 460 -17.17 -12.79 -2.83
CA LEU A 460 -17.67 -13.01 -1.47
C LEU A 460 -16.87 -12.21 -0.44
N SER A 461 -15.54 -12.23 -0.53
CA SER A 461 -14.71 -11.53 0.44
C SER A 461 -13.33 -11.23 -0.14
N ASP A 462 -12.83 -10.01 0.12
CA ASP A 462 -11.44 -9.61 -0.14
C ASP A 462 -10.74 -9.06 1.11
N GLU A 463 -11.46 -9.06 2.24
CA GLU A 463 -10.92 -8.60 3.52
C GLU A 463 -11.55 -9.37 4.71
N THR A 464 -10.88 -9.32 5.84
CA THR A 464 -11.36 -9.88 7.12
C THR A 464 -11.75 -8.76 8.07
N ASN A 465 -12.51 -9.09 9.11
CA ASN A 465 -12.87 -8.15 10.16
C ASN A 465 -11.63 -7.49 10.79
N ARG A 466 -11.58 -6.17 10.70
CA ARG A 466 -10.50 -5.36 11.26
C ARG A 466 -10.78 -4.98 12.70
N THR A 467 -9.80 -5.16 13.59
CA THR A 467 -9.85 -4.59 14.93
C THR A 467 -9.22 -3.21 14.93
N PHE A 468 -9.90 -2.22 15.54
CA PHE A 468 -9.42 -0.82 15.59
C PHE A 468 -8.03 -0.67 16.21
N LEU A 469 -7.65 -1.58 17.11
CA LEU A 469 -6.36 -1.56 17.81
C LEU A 469 -5.26 -2.37 17.09
N SER A 470 -5.55 -3.00 15.95
CA SER A 470 -4.55 -3.78 15.20
C SER A 470 -3.50 -2.85 14.60
N VAL A 471 -2.26 -3.02 15.01
CA VAL A 471 -1.10 -2.31 14.45
C VAL A 471 -0.75 -2.84 13.07
N ILE A 472 -0.81 -4.16 12.89
CA ILE A 472 -0.60 -4.83 11.60
C ILE A 472 -1.92 -4.78 10.86
N ASP A 473 -1.91 -4.23 9.64
CA ASP A 473 -3.06 -4.23 8.77
C ASP A 473 -3.08 -5.53 7.97
N ASP A 474 -3.76 -6.52 8.53
CA ASP A 474 -4.00 -7.84 7.94
C ASP A 474 -5.45 -7.99 7.42
N SER A 475 -6.20 -6.91 7.35
CA SER A 475 -7.59 -6.97 6.89
C SER A 475 -7.69 -7.40 5.43
N ARG A 476 -6.83 -6.92 4.54
CA ARG A 476 -6.84 -7.27 3.13
C ARG A 476 -6.22 -8.65 2.88
N LEU A 477 -6.90 -9.49 2.09
CA LEU A 477 -6.40 -10.78 1.64
C LEU A 477 -5.30 -10.59 0.58
N ARG A 478 -4.11 -11.17 0.83
CA ARG A 478 -2.96 -11.08 -0.08
C ARG A 478 -2.71 -12.36 -0.87
N LEU A 479 -2.80 -13.50 -0.20
CA LEU A 479 -2.60 -14.80 -0.83
C LEU A 479 -3.61 -15.80 -0.27
N ALA A 480 -4.89 -15.59 -0.65
CA ALA A 480 -5.93 -16.61 -0.48
C ALA A 480 -5.61 -17.76 -1.41
N ASP A 481 -5.48 -18.97 -0.88
CA ASP A 481 -4.86 -20.11 -1.55
C ASP A 481 -5.86 -21.26 -1.74
N ASP A 482 -6.00 -22.16 -0.81
CA ASP A 482 -6.90 -23.30 -0.91
C ASP A 482 -8.15 -23.15 -0.03
N LEU A 483 -9.21 -23.87 -0.36
CA LEU A 483 -10.48 -23.80 0.34
C LEU A 483 -11.21 -25.14 0.39
N ASP A 484 -12.04 -25.31 1.42
CA ASP A 484 -13.05 -26.36 1.47
C ASP A 484 -14.32 -25.90 2.18
N ILE A 485 -15.43 -26.55 1.90
CA ILE A 485 -16.77 -26.14 2.35
C ILE A 485 -17.31 -27.16 3.36
N ALA A 486 -17.66 -26.67 4.54
CA ALA A 486 -18.27 -27.51 5.57
C ALA A 486 -19.74 -27.83 5.23
N PRO A 487 -20.30 -28.92 5.81
CA PRO A 487 -21.70 -29.32 5.56
C PRO A 487 -22.74 -28.26 5.90
N ASP A 488 -22.41 -27.34 6.79
CA ASP A 488 -23.26 -26.21 7.19
C ASP A 488 -23.19 -24.97 6.28
N GLY A 489 -22.33 -25.04 5.25
CA GLY A 489 -22.15 -24.01 4.23
C GLY A 489 -21.04 -22.99 4.55
N ARG A 490 -20.36 -23.09 5.71
CA ARG A 490 -19.18 -22.26 5.99
C ARG A 490 -18.05 -22.65 5.06
N VAL A 491 -17.34 -21.64 4.52
CA VAL A 491 -16.17 -21.84 3.69
C VAL A 491 -14.93 -21.57 4.54
N PHE A 492 -14.08 -22.59 4.68
CA PHE A 492 -12.77 -22.43 5.30
C PHE A 492 -11.73 -22.30 4.21
N PHE A 493 -10.88 -21.30 4.29
CA PHE A 493 -9.82 -21.11 3.32
C PHE A 493 -8.53 -20.65 3.98
N SER A 494 -7.43 -21.00 3.37
CA SER A 494 -6.11 -20.57 3.78
C SER A 494 -5.77 -19.21 3.18
N GLU A 495 -5.11 -18.38 3.96
CA GLU A 495 -4.30 -17.29 3.45
C GLU A 495 -2.84 -17.63 3.75
N ALA A 496 -2.11 -18.01 2.72
CA ALA A 496 -0.75 -18.53 2.85
C ALA A 496 0.16 -17.50 3.53
N THR A 497 -0.01 -16.21 3.23
CA THR A 497 0.70 -15.13 3.89
C THR A 497 -0.06 -13.81 3.84
N ILE A 498 -0.12 -13.08 4.95
CA ILE A 498 -0.68 -11.71 5.03
C ILE A 498 0.28 -10.63 4.49
N ARG A 499 1.49 -10.99 4.02
CA ARG A 499 2.54 -10.03 3.67
C ARG A 499 2.93 -10.04 2.22
N TYR A 500 2.94 -11.20 1.58
CA TYR A 500 3.50 -11.40 0.25
C TYR A 500 2.42 -11.80 -0.73
N GLU A 501 2.68 -11.54 -2.01
CA GLU A 501 1.88 -12.03 -3.12
C GLU A 501 2.52 -13.32 -3.66
N MET A 502 1.82 -14.04 -4.56
CA MET A 502 2.21 -15.35 -5.06
C MET A 502 3.67 -15.45 -5.55
N TYR A 503 4.18 -14.43 -6.24
CA TYR A 503 5.56 -14.47 -6.77
C TYR A 503 6.65 -14.27 -5.71
N ASP A 504 6.26 -13.88 -4.51
CA ASP A 504 7.16 -13.56 -3.39
C ASP A 504 7.04 -14.55 -2.22
N TRP A 505 6.35 -15.67 -2.39
CA TRP A 505 6.04 -16.65 -1.33
C TRP A 505 7.28 -17.20 -0.62
N VAL A 506 8.42 -17.35 -1.33
CA VAL A 506 9.68 -17.82 -0.73
C VAL A 506 10.23 -16.85 0.31
N ILE A 507 9.94 -15.54 0.19
CA ILE A 507 10.35 -14.55 1.20
C ILE A 507 9.69 -14.84 2.54
N ASP A 508 8.46 -15.33 2.55
CA ASP A 508 7.76 -15.73 3.76
C ASP A 508 8.53 -16.81 4.53
N GLY A 509 9.01 -17.84 3.83
CA GLY A 509 9.88 -18.87 4.40
C GLY A 509 11.19 -18.32 4.95
N LEU A 510 11.81 -17.36 4.24
CA LEU A 510 13.03 -16.71 4.72
C LEU A 510 12.79 -15.80 5.94
N GLU A 511 11.58 -15.22 6.09
CA GLU A 511 11.20 -14.52 7.32
C GLU A 511 11.04 -15.48 8.50
N ALA A 512 10.50 -16.67 8.27
CA ALA A 512 10.24 -17.73 9.26
C ALA A 512 9.47 -17.20 10.49
N ARG A 513 8.35 -16.53 10.26
CA ARG A 513 7.57 -15.85 11.30
C ARG A 513 6.17 -16.39 11.50
N GLY A 514 5.67 -17.20 10.57
CA GLY A 514 4.28 -17.65 10.58
C GLY A 514 3.34 -16.49 10.25
N ASN A 515 3.40 -16.00 9.03
CA ASN A 515 2.54 -14.90 8.56
C ASN A 515 1.22 -15.42 7.95
N GLY A 516 0.99 -16.71 7.93
CA GLY A 516 -0.23 -17.30 7.38
C GLY A 516 -1.36 -17.45 8.40
N ARG A 517 -2.56 -17.68 7.91
CA ARG A 517 -3.77 -17.88 8.72
C ARG A 517 -4.83 -18.69 7.99
N ILE A 518 -5.77 -19.28 8.75
CA ILE A 518 -7.01 -19.84 8.20
C ILE A 518 -8.15 -18.89 8.51
N ILE A 519 -9.01 -18.68 7.52
CA ILE A 519 -10.16 -17.79 7.56
C ILE A 519 -11.42 -18.62 7.38
N CYS A 520 -12.48 -18.23 8.07
CA CYS A 520 -13.82 -18.78 7.90
C CYS A 520 -14.72 -17.67 7.33
N TYR A 521 -15.28 -17.91 6.16
CA TYR A 521 -16.38 -17.13 5.62
C TYR A 521 -17.69 -17.80 6.01
N ASP A 522 -18.58 -17.06 6.67
CA ASP A 522 -19.92 -17.53 7.05
C ASP A 522 -20.97 -16.87 6.14
N PRO A 523 -21.65 -17.65 5.28
CA PRO A 523 -22.65 -17.12 4.36
C PRO A 523 -23.91 -16.57 5.06
N LYS A 524 -24.11 -16.83 6.36
CA LYS A 524 -25.28 -16.36 7.11
C LYS A 524 -25.17 -14.88 7.46
N ASP A 525 -23.99 -14.42 7.82
CA ASP A 525 -23.70 -13.03 8.20
C ASP A 525 -22.81 -12.31 7.17
N ASP A 526 -22.52 -12.96 6.03
CA ASP A 526 -21.70 -12.43 4.95
C ASP A 526 -20.36 -11.84 5.47
N SER A 527 -19.69 -12.60 6.35
CA SER A 527 -18.50 -12.13 7.04
C SER A 527 -17.35 -13.12 7.00
N SER A 528 -16.13 -12.60 6.85
CA SER A 528 -14.88 -13.36 6.92
C SER A 528 -14.13 -13.06 8.21
N ARG A 529 -13.73 -14.11 8.94
CA ARG A 529 -13.00 -14.00 10.21
C ARG A 529 -11.77 -14.90 10.22
N THR A 530 -10.65 -14.38 10.70
CA THR A 530 -9.49 -15.21 11.01
C THR A 530 -9.83 -16.14 12.17
N VAL A 531 -9.70 -17.45 11.93
CA VAL A 531 -9.96 -18.49 12.94
C VAL A 531 -8.69 -19.11 13.49
N LEU A 532 -7.63 -19.19 12.69
CA LEU A 532 -6.30 -19.66 13.12
C LEU A 532 -5.22 -18.72 12.59
N PRO A 533 -4.61 -17.90 13.43
CA PRO A 533 -3.50 -17.01 13.03
C PRO A 533 -2.13 -17.70 13.22
N SER A 534 -1.10 -17.04 12.68
CA SER A 534 0.34 -17.34 12.92
C SER A 534 0.77 -18.74 12.46
N LEU A 535 0.33 -19.15 11.27
CA LEU A 535 0.68 -20.41 10.65
C LEU A 535 1.87 -20.25 9.67
N GLN A 536 2.57 -21.34 9.41
CA GLN A 536 3.77 -21.40 8.57
C GLN A 536 3.41 -21.68 7.10
N LEU A 537 2.89 -20.70 6.40
CA LEU A 537 2.34 -20.81 5.05
C LEU A 537 1.28 -21.94 4.99
N PRO A 538 0.10 -21.73 5.60
CA PRO A 538 -0.98 -22.70 5.46
C PRO A 538 -1.44 -22.72 4.01
N ASN A 539 -1.62 -23.92 3.49
CA ASN A 539 -2.06 -24.19 2.13
C ASN A 539 -3.29 -25.10 2.17
N GLY A 540 -3.20 -26.33 1.75
CA GLY A 540 -4.31 -27.25 1.61
C GLY A 540 -5.28 -27.29 2.79
N ILE A 541 -6.57 -27.18 2.51
CA ILE A 541 -7.68 -27.26 3.46
C ILE A 541 -8.60 -28.41 3.08
N CYS A 542 -8.84 -29.34 4.00
CA CYS A 542 -9.76 -30.44 3.77
C CYS A 542 -10.67 -30.65 5.00
N VAL A 543 -11.95 -30.36 4.89
CA VAL A 543 -12.93 -30.62 5.94
C VAL A 543 -13.13 -32.13 6.06
N GLU A 544 -12.99 -32.67 7.26
CA GLU A 544 -13.16 -34.12 7.50
C GLU A 544 -14.63 -34.54 7.42
N LYS A 545 -14.88 -35.84 7.13
CA LYS A 545 -16.21 -36.41 6.97
C LYS A 545 -17.12 -36.21 8.20
N ASN A 546 -16.54 -36.01 9.37
CA ASN A 546 -17.28 -35.77 10.61
C ASN A 546 -17.95 -34.37 10.65
N GLY A 547 -17.57 -33.44 9.73
CA GLY A 547 -18.07 -32.08 9.67
C GLY A 547 -17.74 -31.22 10.89
N GLN A 548 -16.81 -31.61 11.75
CA GLN A 548 -16.44 -30.95 13.00
C GLN A 548 -14.95 -30.54 13.04
N SER A 549 -14.16 -31.10 12.13
CA SER A 549 -12.73 -30.85 12.03
C SER A 549 -12.30 -30.67 10.58
N LEU A 550 -11.16 -30.05 10.39
CA LEU A 550 -10.48 -29.96 9.10
C LEU A 550 -9.00 -30.26 9.25
N LEU A 551 -8.41 -30.78 8.18
CA LEU A 551 -6.98 -30.90 7.99
C LEU A 551 -6.46 -29.67 7.28
N TYR A 552 -5.27 -29.20 7.67
CA TYR A 552 -4.56 -28.17 6.95
C TYR A 552 -3.08 -28.46 6.85
N ALA A 553 -2.52 -28.13 5.69
CA ALA A 553 -1.09 -28.21 5.43
C ALA A 553 -0.38 -26.95 5.94
N GLU A 554 0.80 -27.10 6.56
CA GLU A 554 1.73 -26.00 6.80
C GLU A 554 2.98 -26.25 5.96
N THR A 555 3.05 -25.58 4.82
CA THR A 555 4.07 -25.78 3.79
C THR A 555 5.49 -25.64 4.36
N TRP A 556 5.82 -24.50 4.97
CA TRP A 556 7.14 -24.32 5.61
C TRP A 556 7.33 -25.17 6.86
N GLY A 557 6.25 -25.58 7.51
CA GLY A 557 6.27 -26.47 8.66
C GLY A 557 6.52 -27.94 8.30
N CYS A 558 6.38 -28.31 7.02
CA CYS A 558 6.47 -29.69 6.53
C CYS A 558 5.62 -30.65 7.36
N ARG A 559 4.38 -30.26 7.66
CA ARG A 559 3.46 -30.99 8.53
C ARG A 559 2.01 -30.83 8.12
N ILE A 560 1.16 -31.75 8.54
CA ILE A 560 -0.29 -31.70 8.42
C ILE A 560 -0.89 -31.70 9.83
N THR A 561 -1.81 -30.75 10.06
CA THR A 561 -2.43 -30.53 11.36
C THR A 561 -3.94 -30.62 11.23
N ARG A 562 -4.59 -31.29 12.19
CA ARG A 562 -6.03 -31.30 12.37
C ARG A 562 -6.44 -30.17 13.29
N TRP A 563 -7.49 -29.45 12.93
CA TRP A 563 -8.13 -28.48 13.80
C TRP A 563 -9.62 -28.76 13.94
N TYR A 564 -10.09 -28.78 15.18
CA TYR A 564 -11.50 -28.99 15.51
C TYR A 564 -12.19 -27.62 15.58
N PHE A 565 -13.02 -27.30 14.58
CA PHE A 565 -13.76 -26.05 14.53
C PHE A 565 -15.13 -26.12 15.20
N ASP A 566 -15.61 -27.35 15.48
CA ASP A 566 -16.88 -27.62 16.16
C ASP A 566 -16.80 -28.89 17.04
N GLY A 567 -17.91 -29.18 17.76
CA GLY A 567 -18.02 -30.37 18.59
C GLY A 567 -17.25 -30.27 19.92
N PRO A 568 -17.11 -31.42 20.64
CA PRO A 568 -16.53 -31.47 22.00
C PRO A 568 -15.05 -31.05 22.07
N LYS A 569 -14.31 -31.19 20.97
CA LYS A 569 -12.89 -30.82 20.88
C LYS A 569 -12.67 -29.45 20.26
N LYS A 570 -13.70 -28.63 20.11
CA LYS A 570 -13.62 -27.30 19.47
C LYS A 570 -12.44 -26.48 19.98
N GLY A 571 -11.66 -25.93 19.04
CA GLY A 571 -10.48 -25.13 19.31
C GLY A 571 -9.17 -25.92 19.49
N GLN A 572 -9.22 -27.24 19.64
CA GLN A 572 -8.03 -28.09 19.77
C GLN A 572 -7.33 -28.25 18.41
N ARG A 573 -6.00 -28.41 18.47
CA ARG A 573 -5.14 -28.70 17.31
C ARG A 573 -4.33 -29.95 17.60
N GLU A 574 -4.18 -30.76 16.58
CA GLU A 574 -3.45 -32.02 16.65
C GLU A 574 -2.57 -32.16 15.40
N VAL A 575 -1.25 -32.17 15.58
CA VAL A 575 -0.34 -32.46 14.46
C VAL A 575 -0.43 -33.95 14.16
N ILE A 576 -0.96 -34.30 12.98
CA ILE A 576 -1.16 -35.71 12.60
C ILE A 576 0.00 -36.28 11.79
N ILE A 577 0.66 -35.44 10.99
CA ILE A 577 1.91 -35.80 10.30
C ILE A 577 2.93 -34.74 10.57
N GLU A 578 4.10 -35.11 11.01
CA GLU A 578 5.24 -34.25 11.24
C GLU A 578 6.41 -34.71 10.36
N ASN A 579 7.27 -33.77 9.99
CA ASN A 579 8.51 -34.05 9.28
C ASN A 579 8.36 -34.70 7.89
N LEU A 580 7.48 -34.16 7.06
CA LEU A 580 7.37 -34.59 5.66
C LEU A 580 8.68 -34.36 4.87
N PRO A 581 8.97 -35.18 3.84
CA PRO A 581 10.17 -35.05 3.00
C PRO A 581 10.11 -33.84 2.06
N GLY A 582 8.94 -33.25 1.89
CA GLY A 582 8.65 -32.11 1.03
C GLY A 582 7.71 -31.13 1.68
N TYR A 583 7.34 -30.13 0.92
CA TYR A 583 6.45 -29.05 1.32
C TYR A 583 5.02 -29.41 0.98
N PRO A 584 4.15 -29.73 1.97
CA PRO A 584 2.78 -30.10 1.72
C PRO A 584 1.99 -28.92 1.16
N ASP A 585 1.13 -29.23 0.20
CA ASP A 585 0.27 -28.34 -0.54
C ASP A 585 -1.19 -28.76 -0.36
N ASN A 586 -2.02 -28.85 -1.39
CA ASN A 586 -3.43 -29.19 -1.25
C ASN A 586 -3.65 -30.59 -0.66
N ILE A 587 -4.73 -30.75 0.11
CA ILE A 587 -5.17 -31.99 0.72
C ILE A 587 -6.57 -32.32 0.22
N ASN A 588 -6.79 -33.54 -0.28
CA ASN A 588 -8.09 -33.98 -0.74
C ASN A 588 -8.45 -35.37 -0.25
N ARG A 589 -9.74 -35.71 -0.22
CA ARG A 589 -10.26 -37.01 0.21
C ARG A 589 -10.01 -38.09 -0.84
N ALA A 590 -9.80 -39.32 -0.35
CA ALA A 590 -9.72 -40.54 -1.16
C ALA A 590 -11.01 -41.34 -1.08
N SER A 591 -11.25 -42.23 -2.05
CA SER A 591 -12.44 -43.09 -2.15
C SER A 591 -12.58 -44.10 -0.99
N ASP A 592 -11.49 -44.47 -0.33
CA ASP A 592 -11.43 -45.39 0.80
C ASP A 592 -11.57 -44.68 2.17
N GLY A 593 -11.89 -43.40 2.19
CA GLY A 593 -12.06 -42.59 3.40
C GLY A 593 -10.76 -42.05 3.98
N ASN A 594 -9.63 -42.26 3.30
CA ASN A 594 -8.32 -41.66 3.60
C ASN A 594 -8.12 -40.31 2.88
N TYR A 595 -6.89 -39.82 2.88
CA TYR A 595 -6.55 -38.51 2.31
C TYR A 595 -5.34 -38.59 1.39
N TRP A 596 -5.35 -37.76 0.36
CA TRP A 596 -4.22 -37.47 -0.52
C TRP A 596 -3.64 -36.09 -0.18
N CYS A 597 -2.32 -35.95 -0.24
CA CYS A 597 -1.65 -34.64 -0.15
C CYS A 597 -0.56 -34.54 -1.23
N ALA A 598 -0.55 -33.40 -1.92
CA ALA A 598 0.52 -33.03 -2.84
C ALA A 598 1.72 -32.47 -2.07
N LEU A 599 2.93 -32.69 -2.59
CA LEU A 599 4.15 -32.07 -2.11
C LEU A 599 4.70 -31.19 -3.26
N CYS A 600 4.48 -29.86 -3.19
CA CYS A 600 4.81 -28.94 -4.27
C CYS A 600 6.32 -28.73 -4.48
N GLY A 601 7.12 -29.19 -3.52
CA GLY A 601 8.58 -29.16 -3.61
C GLY A 601 9.22 -30.01 -2.54
N MET A 602 10.46 -30.43 -2.78
CA MET A 602 11.19 -31.28 -1.87
C MET A 602 12.11 -30.47 -0.96
N ARG A 603 12.21 -30.87 0.30
CA ARG A 603 13.16 -30.29 1.24
C ARG A 603 14.60 -30.57 0.77
N SER A 604 15.47 -29.58 0.94
CA SER A 604 16.88 -29.75 0.70
C SER A 604 17.69 -29.43 1.97
N PRO A 605 18.80 -30.15 2.23
CA PRO A 605 19.63 -29.88 3.40
C PRO A 605 20.18 -28.44 3.44
N VAL A 606 20.39 -27.83 2.26
CA VAL A 606 20.88 -26.46 2.15
C VAL A 606 19.82 -25.45 2.58
N PHE A 607 18.57 -25.64 2.15
CA PHE A 607 17.47 -24.76 2.55
C PHE A 607 17.16 -24.92 4.04
N ASP A 608 17.11 -26.17 4.55
CA ASP A 608 16.92 -26.44 5.97
C ASP A 608 18.02 -25.81 6.83
N LEU A 609 19.27 -25.82 6.38
CA LEU A 609 20.37 -25.14 7.04
C LEU A 609 20.17 -23.61 7.05
N ALA A 610 19.74 -23.04 5.93
CA ALA A 610 19.44 -21.61 5.82
C ALA A 610 18.34 -21.20 6.82
N LEU A 611 17.28 -21.99 6.97
CA LEU A 611 16.21 -21.75 7.93
C LEU A 611 16.71 -21.71 9.39
N ARG A 612 17.75 -22.47 9.72
CA ARG A 612 18.41 -22.47 11.04
C ARG A 612 19.33 -21.28 11.28
N MET A 613 19.68 -20.51 10.23
CA MET A 613 20.69 -19.45 10.29
C MET A 613 20.06 -18.06 10.05
N PRO A 614 19.51 -17.38 11.07
CA PRO A 614 18.84 -16.08 10.91
C PRO A 614 19.72 -15.00 10.25
N ASP A 615 21.01 -14.96 10.58
CA ASP A 615 21.92 -13.97 10.03
C ASP A 615 22.24 -14.24 8.54
N PHE A 616 22.26 -15.51 8.13
CA PHE A 616 22.40 -15.88 6.71
C PHE A 616 21.14 -15.46 5.94
N ARG A 617 19.94 -15.80 6.43
CA ARG A 617 18.66 -15.38 5.83
C ARG A 617 18.58 -13.86 5.68
N ARG A 618 18.96 -13.11 6.72
CA ARG A 618 18.99 -11.64 6.69
C ARG A 618 19.92 -11.09 5.63
N ARG A 619 21.13 -11.67 5.49
CA ARG A 619 22.10 -11.26 4.46
C ARG A 619 21.60 -11.62 3.07
N MET A 620 21.01 -12.79 2.88
CA MET A 620 20.44 -13.22 1.62
C MET A 620 19.37 -12.22 1.14
N VAL A 621 18.36 -11.94 1.96
CA VAL A 621 17.27 -11.02 1.64
C VAL A 621 17.76 -9.59 1.36
N GLN A 622 18.85 -9.15 1.99
CA GLN A 622 19.35 -7.77 1.86
C GLN A 622 20.31 -7.59 0.68
N LYS A 623 21.06 -8.60 0.28
CA LYS A 623 22.21 -8.47 -0.61
C LYS A 623 22.14 -9.30 -1.88
N VAL A 624 21.29 -10.29 -1.92
CA VAL A 624 21.13 -11.19 -3.06
C VAL A 624 19.87 -10.80 -3.83
N GLY A 625 19.92 -10.81 -5.16
CA GLY A 625 18.74 -10.60 -6.00
C GLY A 625 17.71 -11.72 -5.79
N ARG A 626 16.43 -11.44 -6.02
CA ARG A 626 15.36 -12.45 -5.82
C ARG A 626 15.57 -13.69 -6.66
N ASP A 627 16.00 -13.55 -7.89
CA ASP A 627 16.22 -14.65 -8.83
C ASP A 627 17.42 -15.56 -8.43
N ASP A 628 18.29 -15.07 -7.55
CA ASP A 628 19.46 -15.79 -7.04
C ASP A 628 19.23 -16.38 -5.63
N TRP A 629 18.02 -16.32 -5.10
CA TRP A 629 17.72 -16.88 -3.78
C TRP A 629 17.66 -18.40 -3.82
N LEU A 630 17.85 -19.00 -2.64
CA LEU A 630 17.61 -20.43 -2.48
C LEU A 630 16.11 -20.73 -2.57
N TYR A 631 15.75 -21.50 -3.57
CA TYR A 631 14.39 -22.02 -3.73
C TYR A 631 14.33 -23.48 -3.30
N PRO A 632 13.15 -23.97 -2.86
CA PRO A 632 12.91 -25.41 -2.72
C PRO A 632 13.17 -26.14 -4.04
N ASN A 633 13.49 -27.43 -3.95
CA ASN A 633 13.58 -28.26 -5.16
C ASN A 633 12.15 -28.56 -5.68
N MET A 634 11.78 -27.94 -6.77
CA MET A 634 10.46 -28.07 -7.41
C MET A 634 10.47 -28.92 -8.69
N ASN A 635 11.63 -29.50 -9.03
CA ASN A 635 11.79 -30.30 -10.25
C ASN A 635 11.41 -31.77 -10.07
N THR A 636 10.69 -32.10 -9.02
CA THR A 636 10.27 -33.47 -8.69
C THR A 636 8.77 -33.45 -8.41
N GLY A 637 8.04 -34.46 -8.86
CA GLY A 637 6.64 -34.68 -8.48
C GLY A 637 6.52 -35.68 -7.34
N CYS A 638 5.74 -35.37 -6.32
CA CYS A 638 5.46 -36.28 -5.22
C CYS A 638 4.05 -36.09 -4.68
N VAL A 639 3.35 -37.21 -4.43
CA VAL A 639 2.08 -37.23 -3.69
C VAL A 639 2.11 -38.33 -2.66
N ILE A 640 1.45 -38.08 -1.53
CA ILE A 640 1.33 -39.05 -0.42
C ILE A 640 -0.13 -39.36 -0.15
N LYS A 641 -0.40 -40.59 0.26
CA LYS A 641 -1.68 -41.04 0.81
C LYS A 641 -1.51 -41.33 2.29
N PHE A 642 -2.45 -40.92 3.13
CA PHE A 642 -2.38 -41.10 4.55
C PHE A 642 -3.78 -41.30 5.17
N ASP A 643 -3.82 -41.97 6.31
CA ASP A 643 -5.07 -42.22 7.07
C ASP A 643 -5.38 -41.03 8.04
N ALA A 644 -6.54 -41.13 8.68
CA ALA A 644 -6.98 -40.12 9.65
C ALA A 644 -6.05 -40.03 10.91
N GLN A 645 -5.19 -40.99 11.14
CA GLN A 645 -4.19 -41.00 12.22
C GLN A 645 -2.85 -40.42 11.78
N GLY A 646 -2.67 -40.18 10.47
CA GLY A 646 -1.43 -39.63 9.89
C GLY A 646 -0.43 -40.72 9.47
N ASN A 647 -0.83 -42.01 9.49
CA ASN A 647 0.04 -43.08 8.97
C ASN A 647 0.09 -42.95 7.43
N ILE A 648 1.31 -42.99 6.87
CA ILE A 648 1.51 -43.01 5.44
C ILE A 648 1.12 -44.34 4.86
N LEU A 649 0.18 -44.37 3.94
CA LEU A 649 -0.34 -45.57 3.29
C LEU A 649 0.30 -45.83 1.93
N ASP A 650 0.62 -44.76 1.21
CA ASP A 650 1.20 -44.84 -0.13
C ASP A 650 1.95 -43.57 -0.47
N VAL A 651 2.93 -43.67 -1.37
CA VAL A 651 3.71 -42.58 -1.92
C VAL A 651 3.94 -42.82 -3.40
N LEU A 652 3.69 -41.79 -4.24
CA LEU A 652 3.95 -41.83 -5.66
C LEU A 652 4.91 -40.72 -6.04
N TRP A 653 5.96 -41.08 -6.81
CA TRP A 653 6.97 -40.15 -7.24
C TRP A 653 7.06 -40.06 -8.77
N ASP A 654 7.28 -38.85 -9.27
CA ASP A 654 7.93 -38.55 -10.53
C ASP A 654 9.34 -38.07 -10.20
N ARG A 655 10.28 -39.01 -10.14
CA ARG A 655 11.64 -38.77 -9.61
C ARG A 655 12.42 -37.75 -10.41
N ALA A 656 12.32 -37.81 -11.74
CA ALA A 656 13.02 -36.92 -12.66
C ALA A 656 12.25 -35.61 -12.90
N GLY A 657 10.94 -35.58 -12.59
CA GLY A 657 10.07 -34.46 -12.89
C GLY A 657 9.76 -34.30 -14.38
N ASP A 658 9.98 -35.34 -15.16
CA ASP A 658 9.79 -35.31 -16.63
C ASP A 658 8.31 -35.34 -17.01
N ASN A 659 7.49 -35.98 -16.19
CA ASN A 659 6.07 -36.19 -16.47
C ASN A 659 5.19 -35.12 -15.85
N HIS A 660 5.30 -34.93 -14.53
CA HIS A 660 4.47 -33.94 -13.80
C HIS A 660 5.21 -33.39 -12.57
N PRO A 661 6.17 -32.47 -12.75
CA PRO A 661 6.89 -31.84 -11.65
C PRO A 661 5.99 -30.87 -10.88
N MET A 662 6.41 -30.49 -9.66
CA MET A 662 5.74 -29.49 -8.83
C MET A 662 4.23 -29.70 -8.74
N ILE A 663 3.84 -30.83 -8.16
CA ILE A 663 2.42 -31.15 -7.96
C ILE A 663 1.91 -30.31 -6.80
N THR A 664 0.93 -29.44 -7.07
CA THR A 664 0.31 -28.57 -6.07
C THR A 664 -1.01 -29.10 -5.57
N SER A 665 -1.77 -29.80 -6.42
CA SER A 665 -3.04 -30.39 -6.05
C SER A 665 -3.19 -31.82 -6.57
N ILE A 666 -4.03 -32.59 -5.89
CA ILE A 666 -4.40 -33.97 -6.24
C ILE A 666 -5.87 -34.18 -6.01
N ARG A 667 -6.52 -34.90 -6.89
CA ARG A 667 -7.92 -35.27 -6.71
C ARG A 667 -8.20 -36.66 -7.29
N GLU A 668 -8.76 -37.53 -6.43
CA GLU A 668 -9.25 -38.81 -6.87
C GLU A 668 -10.64 -38.65 -7.50
N HIS A 669 -10.87 -39.28 -8.66
CA HIS A 669 -12.16 -39.27 -9.34
C HIS A 669 -12.28 -40.47 -10.26
N LYS A 670 -13.35 -41.28 -10.08
CA LYS A 670 -13.69 -42.44 -10.94
C LYS A 670 -12.52 -43.41 -11.19
N GLY A 671 -11.77 -43.77 -10.14
CA GLY A 671 -10.66 -44.71 -10.26
C GLY A 671 -9.37 -44.15 -10.79
N TYR A 672 -9.31 -42.82 -11.02
CA TYR A 672 -8.12 -42.11 -11.45
C TYR A 672 -7.69 -41.06 -10.41
N LEU A 673 -6.38 -40.82 -10.36
CA LEU A 673 -5.79 -39.68 -9.65
C LEU A 673 -5.46 -38.60 -10.67
N TYR A 674 -5.96 -37.39 -10.42
CA TYR A 674 -5.68 -36.19 -11.21
C TYR A 674 -4.69 -35.31 -10.43
N LEU A 675 -3.73 -34.73 -11.15
CA LEU A 675 -2.62 -33.99 -10.61
C LEU A 675 -2.61 -32.58 -11.18
N GLY A 676 -2.69 -31.57 -10.32
CA GLY A 676 -2.54 -30.17 -10.66
C GLY A 676 -1.11 -29.67 -10.48
N GLY A 677 -0.81 -28.52 -11.04
CA GLY A 677 0.48 -27.87 -10.85
C GLY A 677 0.50 -26.45 -11.37
N ILE A 678 0.82 -25.53 -10.49
CA ILE A 678 0.76 -24.08 -10.74
C ILE A 678 1.66 -23.61 -11.89
N TYR A 679 2.74 -24.34 -12.19
CA TYR A 679 3.66 -24.06 -13.31
C TYR A 679 3.48 -25.04 -14.48
N ASN A 680 2.57 -25.98 -14.38
CA ASN A 680 2.31 -26.93 -15.43
C ASN A 680 1.37 -26.36 -16.51
N ASN A 681 1.43 -26.91 -17.71
CA ASN A 681 0.56 -26.55 -18.84
C ASN A 681 -0.49 -27.64 -19.13
N ARG A 682 -0.76 -28.50 -18.15
CA ARG A 682 -1.64 -29.67 -18.23
C ARG A 682 -2.08 -30.11 -16.85
N VAL A 683 -3.15 -30.87 -16.78
CA VAL A 683 -3.50 -31.74 -15.65
C VAL A 683 -2.96 -33.13 -15.93
N GLY A 684 -2.33 -33.74 -14.93
CA GLY A 684 -1.90 -35.13 -15.02
C GLY A 684 -3.05 -36.10 -14.67
N ARG A 685 -3.16 -37.27 -15.31
CA ARG A 685 -4.09 -38.33 -14.96
C ARG A 685 -3.40 -39.68 -14.88
N ILE A 686 -3.60 -40.43 -13.81
CA ILE A 686 -3.08 -41.79 -13.68
C ILE A 686 -4.14 -42.71 -13.05
N ALA A 687 -4.25 -43.94 -13.56
CA ALA A 687 -5.16 -44.95 -12.99
C ALA A 687 -4.67 -45.43 -11.64
N LEU A 688 -5.57 -45.54 -10.67
CA LEU A 688 -5.28 -46.05 -9.33
C LEU A 688 -5.76 -47.52 -9.20
N SER A 689 -4.84 -48.41 -8.84
CA SER A 689 -5.20 -49.77 -8.49
C SER A 689 -5.98 -49.84 -7.17
N GLY A 690 -7.17 -50.42 -7.20
CA GLY A 690 -8.01 -50.60 -6.02
C GLY A 690 -8.87 -49.38 -5.62
N ALA A 691 -8.85 -48.29 -6.38
CA ALA A 691 -9.76 -47.18 -6.17
C ALA A 691 -11.17 -47.51 -6.70
N ASP A 692 -12.20 -46.94 -6.07
CA ASP A 692 -13.60 -47.15 -6.49
C ASP A 692 -13.87 -46.39 -7.83
N PRO A 693 -14.19 -47.12 -8.91
CA PRO A 693 -14.46 -46.48 -10.22
C PRO A 693 -15.77 -45.66 -10.27
N ASN A 694 -16.61 -45.78 -9.24
CA ASN A 694 -17.88 -45.05 -9.15
C ASN A 694 -17.82 -43.86 -8.20
N TRP A 695 -16.71 -43.76 -7.44
CA TRP A 695 -16.54 -42.69 -6.46
C TRP A 695 -16.30 -41.33 -7.15
N THR A 696 -17.03 -40.32 -6.67
CA THR A 696 -16.83 -38.93 -7.06
C THR A 696 -16.82 -38.07 -5.80
N SER A 697 -15.92 -37.09 -5.74
CA SER A 697 -15.81 -36.20 -4.56
C SER A 697 -17.12 -35.43 -4.33
N PHE A 698 -17.84 -35.07 -5.36
CA PHE A 698 -19.13 -34.38 -5.22
C PHE A 698 -20.18 -35.23 -4.50
N ARG A 699 -20.30 -36.51 -4.85
CA ARG A 699 -21.29 -37.43 -4.22
C ARG A 699 -20.93 -37.74 -2.78
N GLU A 700 -19.65 -37.91 -2.49
CA GLU A 700 -19.17 -38.18 -1.14
C GLU A 700 -19.43 -36.99 -0.21
N TYR A 701 -19.31 -35.78 -0.71
CA TYR A 701 -19.57 -34.57 0.04
C TYR A 701 -21.04 -34.28 0.27
N TRP A 702 -21.81 -34.33 -0.78
CA TRP A 702 -23.17 -33.80 -0.81
C TRP A 702 -24.25 -34.85 -0.94
N GLY A 703 -23.86 -36.12 -1.09
CA GLY A 703 -24.76 -37.24 -1.34
C GLY A 703 -25.28 -37.27 -2.80
N THR A 704 -26.04 -38.33 -3.12
CA THR A 704 -26.79 -38.36 -4.39
C THR A 704 -27.92 -37.36 -4.34
N PRO A 705 -28.16 -36.56 -5.40
CA PRO A 705 -29.35 -35.74 -5.47
C PRO A 705 -30.61 -36.61 -5.29
N ALA A 706 -31.55 -36.15 -4.47
CA ALA A 706 -32.82 -36.82 -4.26
C ALA A 706 -33.65 -36.79 -5.57
#